data_077c74bc4d74bf54fbf409ad49d6621e
#
_entry.id   077c74bc4d74bf54fbf409ad49d6621e
#
_cell.length_a   1.000
_cell.length_b   1.000
_cell.length_c   1.000
_cell.angle_alpha   90.00
_cell.angle_beta   90.00
_cell.angle_gamma   90.00
#
_symmetry.space_group_name_H-M   'P 1'
#
loop_
_entity.id
_entity.type
_entity.pdbx_description
1 polymer ?
#
loop_
_entity_poly.entity_id
_entity_poly.type
_entity_poly.pdbx_seq_one_letter_code
_entity_poly.pdbx_strand_id
1 'polypeptide(L)'
;MNKNYSRTSWENEINDVSVLLGSIISRREMLEQSQNAAKILFPSCWLAELVISNRHQPSVNCPLEVLIREIRNSTDEEIIVKEVTTSFINQLASVSKIQNQSNFNTTNNNQHMISFELNKDNKYGEYVAHFVMILESLPKAHLHKAQLLKDQLSSTLNRIIRLEQFNEFSSTSPLLKQRYPCCSQGTEASTWISREDNALILKLCESLWDKEANRLQHKVLRYIMERTNSENGFIVMRNIDTSELVCHCTGNEIFDESTYIENDSFFNEIMQSRKTFKASHLNSEQEHTLLSILSVRDEYMNNESYITNQNTDIQIHSVLCSPVFTRSSDNPIAVVCLINKRDSQFTQSDERIIEECFRFVAPILLSSLAYQNERYIRDRTEDMLKVARNIFTHMMDLTNLLLKIMQEAQNLTKAERCSVFLLESETNVLVAKVLDGLPTAPNKNTRFTTADGKTVTLPEEIRLSLNQGIAGYVATTGELLNIKDAYAHPLFYRGVDKETGFRTRNILCFPIKNEKDGIVGVAQLCNKINHPFFTRADEDVAKTFSIYCCISIVHSLMYKNVQDAQHRTKLANELMMYHMKVDEDRKNWLSTCEIKDINTFLPNTSSFESLPRNIQPENETYLCTLSMFHNLNLINRWRISRRTLAQFILMVRRGYRTPAYHNWMHAFSVAHFVYVCIKNLPLANNQLDDIEILALFVASLCHDIDHRGTNNSFQVQSKSVLAALYSSEGSVLERHHFSQTICVLNTEGCNIFENVSKEDYGQLLDHIRDIILATDLSHHLRIMPKLEELSHRGYDGTKSEDHYLLLCLLMTSADLSDQTKSWNNTVYVAKLIYEEFFQQGDMEKSLGHNPVDSMDRERACVPHLQISFLDYIITPLYKVLNNLYPQCSSILDTIEKNRDNWKIILELVEKGDIKGNGSEIFNHNLIEILAQLQVKSTTEPKSVSLAPSIVQPLSSYSSSLKPDK
;
A
#
# COMPACT_ATOMS: atom_id res chain seq x y z
N MET A 1 35.33 10.81 -5.73
CA MET A 1 34.45 10.74 -6.93
C MET A 1 33.30 9.79 -6.63
N ASN A 2 32.28 10.31 -5.98
CA ASN A 2 31.05 9.57 -5.69
C ASN A 2 30.19 9.50 -6.95
N LYS A 3 30.09 8.33 -7.56
CA LYS A 3 29.07 8.07 -8.56
C LYS A 3 27.74 7.85 -7.83
N ASN A 4 26.89 8.86 -7.84
CA ASN A 4 25.48 8.70 -7.60
C ASN A 4 24.92 7.78 -8.70
N TYR A 5 24.80 6.48 -8.41
CA TYR A 5 23.95 5.58 -9.20
C TYR A 5 22.52 6.02 -8.96
N SER A 6 21.93 6.69 -9.95
CA SER A 6 20.54 7.10 -9.93
C SER A 6 19.64 5.87 -9.77
N ARG A 7 18.58 5.99 -8.99
CA ARG A 7 17.56 4.95 -8.74
C ARG A 7 17.01 4.33 -10.04
N THR A 8 17.07 5.04 -11.14
CA THR A 8 16.64 4.64 -12.49
C THR A 8 17.54 3.59 -13.16
N SER A 9 18.81 3.49 -12.78
CA SER A 9 19.75 2.53 -13.43
C SER A 9 19.50 1.08 -13.03
N TRP A 10 19.27 0.81 -11.75
CA TRP A 10 19.07 -0.56 -11.27
C TRP A 10 17.66 -1.12 -11.55
N GLU A 11 16.64 -0.24 -11.68
CA GLU A 11 15.30 -0.62 -12.13
C GLU A 11 15.31 -1.13 -13.58
N ASN A 12 16.13 -0.54 -14.44
CA ASN A 12 16.32 -1.03 -15.81
C ASN A 12 17.03 -2.41 -15.82
N GLU A 13 18.07 -2.61 -15.00
CA GLU A 13 18.75 -3.90 -14.87
C GLU A 13 17.78 -5.02 -14.41
N ILE A 14 16.87 -4.74 -13.49
CA ILE A 14 15.85 -5.71 -13.04
C ILE A 14 14.83 -5.99 -14.15
N ASN A 15 14.42 -4.98 -14.91
CA ASN A 15 13.49 -5.16 -16.04
C ASN A 15 14.15 -6.03 -17.12
N ASP A 16 15.41 -5.79 -17.45
CA ASP A 16 16.17 -6.59 -18.43
C ASP A 16 16.25 -8.07 -17.99
N VAL A 17 16.51 -8.31 -16.70
CA VAL A 17 16.51 -9.67 -16.13
C VAL A 17 15.13 -10.29 -16.16
N SER A 18 14.08 -9.53 -15.84
CA SER A 18 12.70 -10.02 -15.88
C SER A 18 12.27 -10.43 -17.30
N VAL A 19 12.64 -9.67 -18.31
CA VAL A 19 12.40 -10.00 -19.73
C VAL A 19 13.19 -11.25 -20.11
N LEU A 20 14.48 -11.31 -19.75
CA LEU A 20 15.36 -12.44 -20.04
C LEU A 20 14.80 -13.75 -19.45
N LEU A 21 14.46 -13.77 -18.17
CA LEU A 21 13.92 -14.96 -17.48
C LEU A 21 12.45 -15.24 -17.86
N GLY A 22 11.71 -14.23 -18.32
CA GLY A 22 10.32 -14.35 -18.75
C GLY A 22 10.11 -15.18 -20.01
N SER A 23 11.10 -15.26 -20.91
CA SER A 23 11.02 -15.98 -22.19
C SER A 23 11.45 -17.45 -22.10
N ILE A 24 12.02 -17.89 -20.99
CA ILE A 24 12.59 -19.23 -20.83
C ILE A 24 11.49 -20.28 -20.73
N ILE A 25 11.61 -21.37 -21.53
CA ILE A 25 10.66 -22.48 -21.58
C ILE A 25 11.24 -23.85 -21.25
N SER A 26 12.57 -23.97 -21.08
CA SER A 26 13.25 -25.21 -20.79
C SER A 26 14.26 -25.09 -19.65
N ARG A 27 14.55 -26.22 -18.96
CA ARG A 27 15.59 -26.26 -17.90
C ARG A 27 16.98 -25.91 -18.43
N ARG A 28 17.30 -26.36 -19.65
CA ARG A 28 18.60 -26.07 -20.28
C ARG A 28 18.78 -24.58 -20.52
N GLU A 29 17.77 -23.94 -21.07
CA GLU A 29 17.76 -22.50 -21.31
C GLU A 29 17.82 -21.71 -19.99
N MET A 30 17.13 -22.18 -18.94
CA MET A 30 17.21 -21.59 -17.60
C MET A 30 18.62 -21.66 -17.00
N LEU A 31 19.33 -22.77 -17.16
CA LEU A 31 20.72 -22.92 -16.71
C LEU A 31 21.64 -21.87 -17.37
N GLU A 32 21.47 -21.62 -18.66
CA GLU A 32 22.27 -20.65 -19.40
C GLU A 32 21.92 -19.20 -19.01
N GLN A 33 20.64 -18.89 -18.94
CA GLN A 33 20.18 -17.52 -18.74
C GLN A 33 20.25 -17.07 -17.27
N SER A 34 20.20 -17.98 -16.29
CA SER A 34 20.39 -17.64 -14.89
C SER A 34 21.76 -17.02 -14.60
N GLN A 35 22.78 -17.46 -15.31
CA GLN A 35 24.14 -16.88 -15.21
C GLN A 35 24.19 -15.48 -15.81
N ASN A 36 23.56 -15.28 -16.97
CA ASN A 36 23.47 -13.96 -17.61
C ASN A 36 22.72 -12.97 -16.73
N ALA A 37 21.62 -13.40 -16.10
CA ALA A 37 20.84 -12.61 -15.15
C ALA A 37 21.69 -12.20 -13.94
N ALA A 38 22.49 -13.13 -13.39
CA ALA A 38 23.40 -12.84 -12.28
C ALA A 38 24.49 -11.81 -12.67
N LYS A 39 25.03 -11.90 -13.89
CA LYS A 39 26.04 -10.94 -14.39
C LYS A 39 25.47 -9.54 -14.58
N ILE A 40 24.23 -9.43 -15.06
CA ILE A 40 23.55 -8.13 -15.26
C ILE A 40 23.39 -7.41 -13.91
N LEU A 41 22.88 -8.13 -12.89
CA LEU A 41 22.61 -7.56 -11.57
C LEU A 41 23.86 -7.37 -10.71
N PHE A 42 24.86 -8.23 -10.88
CA PHE A 42 26.09 -8.28 -10.11
C PHE A 42 27.32 -8.34 -11.02
N PRO A 43 27.79 -7.22 -11.56
CA PRO A 43 28.95 -7.18 -12.44
C PRO A 43 30.24 -7.76 -11.82
N SER A 44 30.32 -7.79 -10.47
CA SER A 44 31.43 -8.40 -9.71
C SER A 44 31.23 -9.91 -9.42
N CYS A 45 30.21 -10.54 -9.99
CA CYS A 45 29.96 -11.97 -9.80
C CYS A 45 31.03 -12.80 -10.50
N TRP A 46 31.77 -13.55 -9.71
CA TRP A 46 32.86 -14.41 -10.18
C TRP A 46 32.35 -15.77 -10.66
N LEU A 47 31.33 -16.30 -9.95
CA LEU A 47 30.71 -17.58 -10.26
C LEU A 47 29.20 -17.49 -10.00
N ALA A 48 28.37 -18.02 -10.91
CA ALA A 48 26.95 -18.22 -10.71
C ALA A 48 26.52 -19.57 -11.28
N GLU A 49 25.90 -20.41 -10.45
CA GLU A 49 25.51 -21.78 -10.81
C GLU A 49 24.10 -22.10 -10.33
N LEU A 50 23.35 -22.82 -11.16
CA LEU A 50 22.07 -23.42 -10.82
C LEU A 50 22.20 -24.92 -10.71
N VAL A 51 21.96 -25.49 -9.52
CA VAL A 51 22.04 -26.92 -9.24
C VAL A 51 20.64 -27.49 -9.03
N ILE A 52 20.24 -28.47 -9.82
CA ILE A 52 18.93 -29.13 -9.73
C ILE A 52 19.15 -30.61 -9.34
N SER A 53 18.54 -31.07 -8.24
CA SER A 53 18.64 -32.44 -7.75
C SER A 53 17.26 -33.08 -7.51
N ASN A 54 17.15 -34.42 -7.63
CA ASN A 54 15.92 -35.15 -7.37
C ASN A 54 15.76 -35.43 -5.85
N ARG A 55 14.55 -35.24 -5.29
CA ARG A 55 14.23 -35.39 -3.86
C ARG A 55 14.21 -36.86 -3.38
N HIS A 56 13.93 -37.82 -4.26
CA HIS A 56 13.58 -39.19 -3.83
C HIS A 56 14.65 -40.25 -3.96
N GLN A 57 15.84 -39.94 -4.44
CA GLN A 57 16.93 -40.96 -4.45
C GLN A 57 18.29 -40.37 -4.08
N PRO A 58 18.74 -40.53 -2.82
CA PRO A 58 20.12 -40.46 -2.49
C PRO A 58 20.73 -41.86 -2.66
N SER A 59 20.67 -42.54 -3.79
CA SER A 59 21.30 -43.82 -4.02
C SER A 59 22.39 -43.71 -5.09
N VAL A 60 23.48 -44.19 -4.73
CA VAL A 60 24.89 -44.31 -5.11
C VAL A 60 25.21 -44.53 -6.61
N ASN A 61 24.22 -44.65 -7.52
CA ASN A 61 24.52 -45.02 -8.92
C ASN A 61 23.65 -44.35 -10.00
N CYS A 62 23.22 -43.12 -9.80
CA CYS A 62 22.68 -42.32 -10.92
C CYS A 62 23.62 -41.13 -11.18
N PRO A 63 24.15 -40.93 -12.40
CA PRO A 63 24.93 -39.75 -12.70
C PRO A 63 24.03 -38.55 -12.55
N LEU A 64 24.28 -37.71 -11.53
CA LEU A 64 23.70 -36.38 -11.45
C LEU A 64 24.26 -35.60 -12.64
N GLU A 65 23.43 -35.27 -13.62
CA GLU A 65 23.76 -34.25 -14.61
C GLU A 65 23.82 -32.90 -13.89
N VAL A 66 24.96 -32.59 -13.33
CA VAL A 66 25.25 -31.24 -12.83
C VAL A 66 26.02 -30.54 -13.93
N LEU A 67 25.33 -29.69 -14.65
CA LEU A 67 25.96 -28.76 -15.60
C LEU A 67 26.61 -27.63 -14.77
N ILE A 68 27.90 -27.76 -14.51
CA ILE A 68 28.72 -26.70 -13.92
C ILE A 68 29.33 -25.90 -15.06
N ARG A 69 29.00 -24.62 -15.17
CA ARG A 69 29.68 -23.70 -16.09
C ARG A 69 30.47 -22.69 -15.25
N GLU A 70 31.82 -22.86 -15.25
CA GLU A 70 32.72 -21.84 -14.68
C GLU A 70 32.79 -20.63 -15.63
N ILE A 71 32.49 -19.45 -15.11
CA ILE A 71 32.69 -18.20 -15.84
C ILE A 71 34.06 -17.67 -15.49
N ARG A 72 35.08 -18.03 -16.30
CA ARG A 72 36.34 -17.28 -16.28
C ARG A 72 36.26 -16.12 -17.26
N ASN A 73 36.89 -15.02 -16.90
CA ASN A 73 37.05 -13.81 -17.75
C ASN A 73 38.05 -14.07 -18.89
N SER A 74 37.86 -15.12 -19.69
CA SER A 74 38.68 -15.40 -20.87
C SER A 74 37.89 -16.13 -21.95
N THR A 75 38.20 -15.79 -23.16
CA THR A 75 37.57 -15.99 -24.46
C THR A 75 37.55 -17.41 -25.01
N ASP A 76 37.53 -18.48 -24.20
CA ASP A 76 37.47 -19.84 -24.74
C ASP A 76 36.40 -20.67 -24.06
N GLU A 77 35.44 -21.14 -24.85
CA GLU A 77 34.36 -22.04 -24.46
C GLU A 77 34.83 -23.49 -24.40
N GLU A 78 35.12 -24.01 -23.21
CA GLU A 78 35.11 -25.43 -22.94
C GLU A 78 34.10 -25.75 -21.83
N ILE A 79 33.09 -26.54 -22.16
CA ILE A 79 32.12 -27.08 -21.20
C ILE A 79 32.80 -28.21 -20.43
N ILE A 80 33.23 -27.98 -19.22
CA ILE A 80 33.76 -29.03 -18.33
C ILE A 80 32.60 -29.54 -17.47
N VAL A 81 32.11 -30.75 -17.75
CA VAL A 81 31.23 -31.50 -16.85
C VAL A 81 32.12 -32.10 -15.77
N LYS A 82 32.17 -31.49 -14.59
CA LYS A 82 32.81 -32.08 -13.41
C LYS A 82 31.81 -32.95 -12.66
N GLU A 83 32.13 -34.18 -12.36
CA GLU A 83 31.42 -35.00 -11.37
C GLU A 83 31.45 -34.29 -10.02
N VAL A 84 30.30 -33.80 -9.56
CA VAL A 84 30.16 -33.18 -8.25
C VAL A 84 30.15 -34.28 -7.21
N THR A 85 31.18 -34.35 -6.37
CA THR A 85 31.26 -35.34 -5.30
C THR A 85 30.11 -35.14 -4.30
N THR A 86 29.59 -36.26 -3.79
CA THR A 86 28.54 -36.32 -2.74
C THR A 86 28.89 -35.44 -1.52
N SER A 87 30.18 -35.18 -1.29
CA SER A 87 30.71 -34.28 -0.28
C SER A 87 30.31 -32.81 -0.48
N PHE A 88 30.27 -32.28 -1.72
CA PHE A 88 29.86 -30.89 -2.01
C PHE A 88 28.36 -30.71 -1.85
N ILE A 89 27.59 -31.72 -2.29
CA ILE A 89 26.11 -31.71 -2.10
C ILE A 89 25.75 -31.77 -0.62
N ASN A 90 26.45 -32.56 0.18
CA ASN A 90 26.26 -32.62 1.62
C ASN A 90 26.72 -31.34 2.33
N GLN A 91 27.71 -30.62 1.82
CA GLN A 91 28.08 -29.29 2.32
C GLN A 91 27.01 -28.26 1.99
N LEU A 92 26.43 -28.26 0.79
CA LEU A 92 25.29 -27.40 0.43
C LEU A 92 24.04 -27.73 1.26
N ALA A 93 23.76 -29.00 1.49
CA ALA A 93 22.65 -29.45 2.32
C ALA A 93 22.83 -29.12 3.81
N SER A 94 24.08 -29.13 4.33
CA SER A 94 24.37 -28.71 5.70
C SER A 94 24.25 -27.18 5.89
N VAL A 95 24.58 -26.40 4.88
CA VAL A 95 24.38 -24.94 4.86
C VAL A 95 22.89 -24.58 4.81
N SER A 96 22.06 -25.36 4.11
CA SER A 96 20.62 -25.14 4.04
C SER A 96 19.86 -25.53 5.32
N LYS A 97 20.42 -26.34 6.19
CA LYS A 97 19.83 -26.77 7.48
C LYS A 97 20.00 -25.74 8.60
N ILE A 98 20.88 -24.76 8.46
CA ILE A 98 21.13 -23.72 9.46
C ILE A 98 20.33 -22.49 9.09
N GLN A 99 19.11 -22.42 9.63
CA GLN A 99 18.25 -21.26 9.83
C GLN A 99 17.73 -20.44 8.63
N ASN A 100 16.47 -20.03 8.75
CA ASN A 100 15.62 -19.12 8.00
C ASN A 100 16.17 -17.69 7.76
N GLN A 101 17.46 -17.51 7.66
CA GLN A 101 18.13 -16.25 7.29
C GLN A 101 19.11 -16.53 6.16
N SER A 102 19.18 -15.65 5.18
CA SER A 102 20.16 -15.64 4.10
C SER A 102 21.58 -15.83 4.67
N ASN A 103 22.15 -17.04 4.54
CA ASN A 103 23.44 -17.36 5.14
C ASN A 103 24.56 -16.79 4.27
N PHE A 104 25.31 -15.87 4.83
CA PHE A 104 26.57 -15.37 4.29
C PHE A 104 27.73 -16.13 4.94
N ASN A 105 28.44 -16.94 4.19
CA ASN A 105 29.71 -17.53 4.65
C ASN A 105 30.85 -16.84 3.91
N THR A 106 31.77 -16.23 4.66
CA THR A 106 33.03 -15.74 4.14
C THR A 106 33.99 -16.92 3.96
N THR A 107 34.46 -17.11 2.73
CA THR A 107 35.60 -17.97 2.47
C THR A 107 36.91 -17.22 2.79
N ASN A 108 38.02 -17.92 3.08
CA ASN A 108 39.28 -17.34 3.53
C ASN A 108 39.94 -16.28 2.60
N ASN A 109 39.31 -15.88 1.49
CA ASN A 109 39.84 -14.99 0.47
C ASN A 109 38.96 -13.76 0.18
N ASN A 110 38.27 -13.16 1.15
CA ASN A 110 37.38 -12.00 0.95
C ASN A 110 36.26 -12.20 -0.10
N GLN A 111 35.88 -13.42 -0.43
CA GLN A 111 34.78 -13.75 -1.33
C GLN A 111 33.53 -14.08 -0.54
N HIS A 112 32.38 -13.59 -0.98
CA HIS A 112 31.07 -13.84 -0.35
C HIS A 112 30.29 -14.84 -1.19
N MET A 113 29.86 -15.96 -0.58
CA MET A 113 28.99 -16.95 -1.21
C MET A 113 27.56 -16.76 -0.79
N ILE A 114 26.64 -16.66 -1.76
CA ILE A 114 25.20 -16.60 -1.54
C ILE A 114 24.55 -17.84 -2.17
N SER A 115 23.74 -18.56 -1.42
CA SER A 115 22.99 -19.72 -1.91
C SER A 115 21.50 -19.56 -1.61
N PHE A 116 20.65 -19.86 -2.60
CA PHE A 116 19.19 -19.83 -2.47
C PHE A 116 18.57 -21.17 -2.83
N GLU A 117 17.63 -21.66 -2.04
CA GLU A 117 16.71 -22.72 -2.45
C GLU A 117 15.54 -22.11 -3.22
N LEU A 118 15.31 -22.53 -4.48
CA LEU A 118 14.40 -21.88 -5.41
C LEU A 118 12.96 -22.40 -5.34
N ASN A 119 12.74 -23.67 -4.96
CA ASN A 119 11.40 -24.28 -4.99
C ASN A 119 10.95 -24.87 -3.64
N LYS A 120 11.25 -24.19 -2.56
CA LYS A 120 10.95 -24.59 -1.19
C LYS A 120 9.46 -24.88 -0.92
N ASP A 121 8.58 -24.13 -1.55
CA ASP A 121 7.13 -24.15 -1.32
C ASP A 121 6.36 -25.05 -2.31
N ASN A 122 7.05 -25.74 -3.23
CA ASN A 122 6.40 -26.58 -4.23
C ASN A 122 6.05 -27.96 -3.66
N LYS A 123 4.77 -28.18 -3.33
CA LYS A 123 4.25 -29.44 -2.77
C LYS A 123 4.31 -30.63 -3.74
N TYR A 124 4.53 -30.39 -5.03
CA TYR A 124 4.47 -31.40 -6.10
C TYR A 124 5.80 -31.67 -6.80
N GLY A 125 6.90 -31.05 -6.34
CA GLY A 125 8.19 -31.14 -7.00
C GLY A 125 9.03 -32.31 -6.50
N GLU A 126 9.38 -33.22 -7.40
CA GLU A 126 10.37 -34.29 -7.16
C GLU A 126 11.80 -33.74 -7.08
N TYR A 127 12.04 -32.48 -7.45
CA TYR A 127 13.34 -31.85 -7.58
C TYR A 127 13.53 -30.71 -6.59
N VAL A 128 14.75 -30.52 -6.14
CA VAL A 128 15.21 -29.37 -5.36
C VAL A 128 16.23 -28.61 -6.20
N ALA A 129 16.05 -27.31 -6.34
CA ALA A 129 16.98 -26.46 -7.08
C ALA A 129 17.61 -25.42 -6.17
N HIS A 130 18.93 -25.28 -6.26
CA HIS A 130 19.73 -24.28 -5.56
C HIS A 130 20.46 -23.40 -6.56
N PHE A 131 20.41 -22.10 -6.34
CA PHE A 131 21.20 -21.14 -7.10
C PHE A 131 22.31 -20.59 -6.20
N VAL A 132 23.56 -20.70 -6.65
CA VAL A 132 24.75 -20.31 -5.90
C VAL A 132 25.51 -19.24 -6.65
N MET A 133 25.90 -18.16 -5.96
CA MET A 133 26.74 -17.09 -6.50
C MET A 133 27.94 -16.82 -5.60
N ILE A 134 29.09 -16.50 -6.19
CA ILE A 134 30.28 -16.02 -5.49
C ILE A 134 30.61 -14.61 -5.95
N LEU A 135 30.66 -13.67 -5.01
CA LEU A 135 30.88 -12.24 -5.22
C LEU A 135 32.19 -11.80 -4.56
N GLU A 136 32.92 -10.88 -5.17
CA GLU A 136 34.15 -10.30 -4.59
C GLU A 136 33.84 -9.34 -3.43
N SER A 137 32.66 -8.68 -3.45
CA SER A 137 32.23 -7.80 -2.37
C SER A 137 30.70 -7.82 -2.28
N LEU A 138 30.16 -7.69 -1.06
CA LEU A 138 28.72 -7.70 -0.80
C LEU A 138 28.30 -6.44 -0.03
N PRO A 139 28.06 -5.31 -0.69
CA PRO A 139 27.42 -4.16 -0.06
C PRO A 139 25.98 -4.49 0.36
N LYS A 140 25.51 -3.92 1.48
CA LYS A 140 24.12 -4.12 1.98
C LYS A 140 23.03 -3.84 0.92
N ALA A 141 23.29 -2.91 0.00
CA ALA A 141 22.38 -2.60 -1.12
C ALA A 141 22.18 -3.76 -2.11
N HIS A 142 23.10 -4.71 -2.21
CA HIS A 142 23.01 -5.85 -3.12
C HIS A 142 22.15 -7.00 -2.56
N LEU A 143 21.83 -6.98 -1.26
CA LEU A 143 21.00 -8.02 -0.64
C LEU A 143 19.58 -8.05 -1.22
N HIS A 144 19.02 -6.89 -1.46
CA HIS A 144 17.69 -6.76 -2.07
C HIS A 144 17.68 -7.25 -3.52
N LYS A 145 18.71 -6.93 -4.30
CA LYS A 145 18.87 -7.45 -5.68
C LYS A 145 18.96 -8.98 -5.71
N ALA A 146 19.70 -9.58 -4.76
CA ALA A 146 19.81 -11.02 -4.66
C ALA A 146 18.48 -11.70 -4.31
N GLN A 147 17.67 -11.10 -3.45
CA GLN A 147 16.32 -11.61 -3.14
C GLN A 147 15.39 -11.54 -4.35
N LEU A 148 15.39 -10.45 -5.10
CA LEU A 148 14.61 -10.31 -6.33
C LEU A 148 15.02 -11.33 -7.40
N LEU A 149 16.32 -11.58 -7.58
CA LEU A 149 16.80 -12.61 -8.50
C LEU A 149 16.33 -14.00 -8.09
N LYS A 150 16.39 -14.33 -6.79
CA LYS A 150 15.83 -15.56 -6.23
C LYS A 150 14.35 -15.73 -6.58
N ASP A 151 13.53 -14.70 -6.34
CA ASP A 151 12.08 -14.78 -6.55
C ASP A 151 11.74 -14.97 -8.04
N GLN A 152 12.48 -14.31 -8.94
CA GLN A 152 12.32 -14.48 -10.39
C GLN A 152 12.77 -15.87 -10.87
N LEU A 153 13.90 -16.38 -10.41
CA LEU A 153 14.37 -17.72 -10.74
C LEU A 153 13.42 -18.79 -10.22
N SER A 154 12.87 -18.62 -9.00
CA SER A 154 11.87 -19.53 -8.44
C SER A 154 10.59 -19.56 -9.27
N SER A 155 10.09 -18.41 -9.69
CA SER A 155 8.90 -18.29 -10.55
C SER A 155 9.10 -18.96 -11.90
N THR A 156 10.26 -18.74 -12.54
CA THR A 156 10.63 -19.33 -13.83
C THR A 156 10.75 -20.85 -13.75
N LEU A 157 11.42 -21.37 -12.73
CA LEU A 157 11.57 -22.81 -12.51
C LEU A 157 10.22 -23.49 -12.29
N ASN A 158 9.34 -22.90 -11.47
CA ASN A 158 8.00 -23.44 -11.24
C ASN A 158 7.15 -23.49 -12.51
N ARG A 159 7.33 -22.49 -13.40
CA ARG A 159 6.67 -22.48 -14.72
C ARG A 159 7.19 -23.62 -15.62
N ILE A 160 8.50 -23.82 -15.68
CA ILE A 160 9.12 -24.89 -16.47
C ILE A 160 8.67 -26.27 -15.97
N ILE A 161 8.69 -26.50 -14.67
CA ILE A 161 8.24 -27.76 -14.06
C ILE A 161 6.76 -28.05 -14.43
N ARG A 162 5.90 -27.05 -14.38
CA ARG A 162 4.50 -27.19 -14.80
C ARG A 162 4.37 -27.56 -16.28
N LEU A 163 5.14 -26.94 -17.17
CA LEU A 163 5.14 -27.22 -18.60
C LEU A 163 5.63 -28.64 -18.88
N GLU A 164 6.69 -29.09 -18.20
CA GLU A 164 7.24 -30.46 -18.34
C GLU A 164 6.25 -31.50 -17.83
N GLN A 165 5.64 -31.28 -16.66
CA GLN A 165 4.58 -32.16 -16.12
C GLN A 165 3.39 -32.24 -17.06
N PHE A 166 3.00 -31.12 -17.72
CA PHE A 166 1.93 -31.12 -18.70
C PHE A 166 2.33 -31.94 -19.94
N ASN A 167 3.56 -31.84 -20.39
CA ASN A 167 4.07 -32.66 -21.53
C ASN A 167 4.23 -34.15 -21.17
N GLU A 168 4.66 -34.50 -19.95
CA GLU A 168 4.71 -35.89 -19.47
C GLU A 168 3.28 -36.47 -19.27
N PHE A 169 2.33 -35.70 -18.77
CA PHE A 169 0.92 -36.11 -18.66
C PHE A 169 0.31 -36.38 -20.04
N SER A 170 0.71 -35.64 -21.06
CA SER A 170 0.26 -35.85 -22.45
C SER A 170 0.89 -37.10 -23.09
N SER A 171 2.09 -37.51 -22.63
CA SER A 171 2.83 -38.65 -23.21
C SER A 171 2.65 -39.99 -22.46
N THR A 172 2.23 -39.94 -21.18
CA THR A 172 2.22 -41.13 -20.30
C THR A 172 0.84 -41.51 -19.72
N SER A 173 -0.27 -40.89 -20.17
CA SER A 173 -1.59 -41.24 -19.65
C SER A 173 -1.95 -42.71 -19.96
N PRO A 174 -2.10 -43.58 -18.94
CA PRO A 174 -2.46 -44.99 -19.14
C PRO A 174 -3.85 -45.19 -19.76
N LEU A 175 -4.71 -44.18 -19.71
CA LEU A 175 -6.06 -44.16 -20.29
C LEU A 175 -6.05 -44.20 -21.83
N LEU A 176 -4.95 -43.78 -22.46
CA LEU A 176 -4.77 -43.86 -23.93
C LEU A 176 -4.39 -45.29 -24.38
N LYS A 177 -3.76 -46.09 -23.51
CA LYS A 177 -3.41 -47.48 -23.81
C LYS A 177 -4.57 -48.46 -23.58
N GLN A 178 -5.58 -48.13 -22.81
CA GLN A 178 -6.72 -49.01 -22.53
C GLN A 178 -7.89 -48.87 -23.53
N ARG A 179 -7.97 -47.85 -24.35
CA ARG A 179 -9.05 -47.62 -25.33
C ARG A 179 -8.79 -48.15 -26.73
N TYR A 180 -7.56 -48.61 -27.03
CA TYR A 180 -7.30 -49.26 -28.32
C TYR A 180 -6.49 -50.52 -28.05
N PRO A 181 -7.13 -51.71 -27.92
CA PRO A 181 -6.41 -52.95 -28.06
C PRO A 181 -5.85 -53.01 -29.46
N CYS A 182 -4.54 -53.27 -29.58
CA CYS A 182 -3.94 -53.66 -30.84
C CYS A 182 -4.70 -54.85 -31.38
N CYS A 183 -5.49 -54.61 -32.42
CA CYS A 183 -6.06 -55.67 -33.26
C CYS A 183 -4.93 -56.28 -34.06
N SER A 184 -4.28 -57.30 -33.45
CA SER A 184 -3.57 -58.32 -34.17
C SER A 184 -4.57 -59.47 -34.27
N GLN A 185 -5.44 -59.41 -35.25
CA GLN A 185 -6.02 -60.59 -35.95
C GLN A 185 -6.92 -60.03 -37.05
N GLY A 186 -6.69 -60.46 -38.28
CA GLY A 186 -7.29 -59.98 -39.48
C GLY A 186 -8.78 -60.29 -39.59
N THR A 187 -9.48 -59.30 -40.11
CA THR A 187 -10.62 -59.52 -41.02
C THR A 187 -10.64 -58.33 -41.99
N GLU A 188 -10.62 -58.65 -43.24
CA GLU A 188 -10.74 -57.77 -44.41
C GLU A 188 -12.03 -56.93 -44.31
N ALA A 189 -11.93 -55.66 -44.03
CA ALA A 189 -12.90 -54.61 -44.37
C ALA A 189 -12.39 -53.20 -44.00
N SER A 190 -11.40 -52.70 -44.64
CA SER A 190 -11.14 -51.25 -44.69
C SER A 190 -10.07 -50.86 -45.71
N THR A 191 -10.34 -51.16 -46.97
CA THR A 191 -9.53 -50.66 -48.08
C THR A 191 -10.40 -49.87 -49.05
N TRP A 192 -10.91 -48.72 -48.66
CA TRP A 192 -11.62 -47.81 -49.54
C TRP A 192 -11.16 -46.36 -49.41
N ILE A 193 -10.02 -46.09 -48.82
CA ILE A 193 -9.35 -44.80 -48.96
C ILE A 193 -8.13 -45.06 -49.83
N SER A 194 -8.11 -44.43 -50.99
CA SER A 194 -6.97 -44.56 -51.89
C SER A 194 -5.72 -43.96 -51.24
N ARG A 195 -4.56 -44.50 -51.50
CA ARG A 195 -3.26 -43.86 -51.07
C ARG A 195 -3.17 -42.40 -51.45
N GLU A 196 -3.91 -41.97 -52.49
CA GLU A 196 -4.00 -40.61 -53.02
C GLU A 196 -4.76 -39.67 -52.08
N ASP A 197 -5.83 -40.12 -51.40
CA ASP A 197 -6.63 -39.29 -50.45
C ASP A 197 -5.85 -38.95 -49.18
N ASN A 198 -5.09 -39.89 -48.60
CA ASN A 198 -4.21 -39.65 -47.48
C ASN A 198 -3.06 -38.69 -47.86
N ALA A 199 -2.52 -38.78 -49.06
CA ALA A 199 -1.49 -37.87 -49.55
C ALA A 199 -2.02 -36.44 -49.73
N LEU A 200 -3.29 -36.28 -50.13
CA LEU A 200 -3.95 -34.98 -50.27
C LEU A 200 -4.25 -34.35 -48.93
N ILE A 201 -4.68 -35.12 -47.90
CA ILE A 201 -4.88 -34.63 -46.55
C ILE A 201 -3.54 -34.20 -45.94
N LEU A 202 -2.47 -34.96 -46.11
CA LEU A 202 -1.12 -34.57 -45.65
C LEU A 202 -0.66 -33.29 -46.33
N LYS A 203 -0.88 -33.12 -47.67
CA LYS A 203 -0.60 -31.87 -48.39
C LYS A 203 -1.41 -30.69 -47.85
N LEU A 204 -2.70 -30.92 -47.49
CA LEU A 204 -3.51 -29.92 -46.80
C LEU A 204 -2.88 -29.55 -45.46
N CYS A 205 -2.50 -30.54 -44.66
CA CYS A 205 -1.85 -30.27 -43.35
C CYS A 205 -0.52 -29.51 -43.49
N GLU A 206 0.29 -29.82 -44.52
CA GLU A 206 1.51 -29.06 -44.83
C GLU A 206 1.22 -27.60 -45.24
N SER A 207 0.09 -27.37 -45.94
CA SER A 207 -0.34 -26.00 -46.31
C SER A 207 -0.96 -25.20 -45.21
N LEU A 208 -1.25 -25.82 -44.05
CA LEU A 208 -1.89 -25.19 -42.91
C LEU A 208 -0.91 -24.45 -41.95
N TRP A 209 0.32 -24.16 -42.42
CA TRP A 209 1.27 -23.30 -41.70
C TRP A 209 0.88 -21.82 -41.86
N ASP A 210 -0.26 -21.44 -41.30
CA ASP A 210 -0.68 -20.04 -41.27
C ASP A 210 -0.89 -19.64 -39.84
N LYS A 211 -0.54 -18.38 -39.48
CA LYS A 211 -0.67 -17.87 -38.13
C LYS A 211 -2.10 -17.43 -37.81
N GLU A 212 -2.95 -17.31 -38.80
CA GLU A 212 -4.34 -16.83 -38.64
C GLU A 212 -5.31 -18.00 -38.76
N ALA A 213 -6.05 -18.30 -37.69
CA ALA A 213 -7.00 -19.40 -37.65
C ALA A 213 -8.15 -19.25 -38.65
N ASN A 214 -8.55 -18.01 -38.96
CA ASN A 214 -9.59 -17.74 -39.99
C ASN A 214 -9.17 -18.19 -41.38
N ARG A 215 -7.91 -17.95 -41.77
CA ARG A 215 -7.36 -18.43 -43.05
C ARG A 215 -7.22 -19.95 -43.10
N LEU A 216 -6.88 -20.56 -41.96
CA LEU A 216 -6.81 -22.00 -41.80
C LEU A 216 -8.19 -22.62 -41.99
N GLN A 217 -9.22 -22.08 -41.33
CA GLN A 217 -10.61 -22.53 -41.48
C GLN A 217 -11.09 -22.43 -42.90
N HIS A 218 -10.80 -21.32 -43.59
CA HIS A 218 -11.15 -21.12 -44.96
C HIS A 218 -10.46 -22.12 -45.93
N LYS A 219 -9.15 -22.40 -45.72
CA LYS A 219 -8.43 -23.43 -46.50
C LYS A 219 -9.05 -24.81 -46.31
N VAL A 220 -9.40 -25.16 -45.09
CA VAL A 220 -10.05 -26.44 -44.79
C VAL A 220 -11.44 -26.52 -45.38
N LEU A 221 -12.22 -25.45 -45.25
CA LEU A 221 -13.55 -25.37 -45.84
C LEU A 221 -13.52 -25.53 -47.38
N ARG A 222 -12.64 -24.83 -48.03
CA ARG A 222 -12.48 -24.96 -49.50
C ARG A 222 -12.09 -26.38 -49.92
N TYR A 223 -11.16 -27.01 -49.24
CA TYR A 223 -10.79 -28.39 -49.50
C TYR A 223 -12.00 -29.33 -49.41
N ILE A 224 -12.81 -29.19 -48.34
CA ILE A 224 -14.01 -30.00 -48.15
C ILE A 224 -15.04 -29.73 -49.25
N MET A 225 -15.29 -28.46 -49.58
CA MET A 225 -16.22 -28.07 -50.65
C MET A 225 -15.82 -28.64 -52.02
N GLU A 226 -14.54 -28.59 -52.37
CA GLU A 226 -14.00 -29.15 -53.60
C GLU A 226 -14.19 -30.69 -53.64
N ARG A 227 -13.96 -31.37 -52.51
CA ARG A 227 -14.08 -32.85 -52.43
C ARG A 227 -15.53 -33.34 -52.39
N THR A 228 -16.45 -32.57 -51.89
CA THR A 228 -17.89 -32.90 -51.80
C THR A 228 -18.69 -32.31 -52.97
N ASN A 229 -18.06 -31.56 -53.83
CA ASN A 229 -18.66 -30.82 -54.97
C ASN A 229 -19.82 -29.90 -54.53
N SER A 230 -19.66 -29.21 -53.37
CA SER A 230 -20.63 -28.27 -52.81
C SER A 230 -20.45 -26.85 -53.35
N GLU A 231 -21.54 -26.12 -53.51
CA GLU A 231 -21.49 -24.73 -54.00
C GLU A 231 -21.03 -23.75 -52.96
N ASN A 232 -21.47 -23.92 -51.69
CA ASN A 232 -21.13 -23.05 -50.61
C ASN A 232 -21.04 -23.84 -49.28
N GLY A 233 -20.51 -23.20 -48.25
CA GLY A 233 -20.45 -23.78 -46.91
C GLY A 233 -19.85 -22.80 -45.92
N PHE A 234 -19.88 -23.18 -44.66
CA PHE A 234 -19.25 -22.45 -43.55
C PHE A 234 -18.98 -23.40 -42.38
N ILE A 235 -18.14 -22.94 -41.45
CA ILE A 235 -17.81 -23.67 -40.23
C ILE A 235 -18.24 -22.81 -39.01
N VAL A 236 -19.16 -23.37 -38.22
CA VAL A 236 -19.55 -22.78 -36.95
C VAL A 236 -18.73 -23.43 -35.82
N MET A 237 -17.98 -22.64 -35.06
CA MET A 237 -17.17 -23.12 -33.96
C MET A 237 -17.79 -22.73 -32.65
N ARG A 238 -17.62 -23.58 -31.64
CA ARG A 238 -18.02 -23.27 -30.25
C ARG A 238 -16.83 -22.64 -29.53
N ASN A 239 -17.00 -21.43 -29.01
CA ASN A 239 -16.02 -20.83 -28.12
C ASN A 239 -16.00 -21.63 -26.80
N ILE A 240 -14.82 -22.08 -26.38
CA ILE A 240 -14.65 -22.93 -25.19
C ILE A 240 -14.96 -22.16 -23.90
N ASP A 241 -14.66 -20.86 -23.86
CA ASP A 241 -14.79 -20.03 -22.66
C ASP A 241 -16.21 -19.46 -22.51
N THR A 242 -16.83 -18.98 -23.60
CA THR A 242 -18.15 -18.32 -23.55
C THR A 242 -19.30 -19.24 -23.95
N SER A 243 -19.02 -20.46 -24.48
CA SER A 243 -19.99 -21.39 -25.07
C SER A 243 -20.81 -20.81 -26.23
N GLU A 244 -20.44 -19.64 -26.74
CA GLU A 244 -21.08 -18.96 -27.87
C GLU A 244 -20.65 -19.60 -29.19
N LEU A 245 -21.55 -19.54 -30.19
CA LEU A 245 -21.28 -20.04 -31.54
C LEU A 245 -20.72 -18.90 -32.39
N VAL A 246 -19.62 -19.17 -33.11
CA VAL A 246 -18.90 -18.17 -33.88
C VAL A 246 -18.58 -18.70 -35.27
N CYS A 247 -18.81 -17.88 -36.28
CA CYS A 247 -18.43 -18.16 -37.66
C CYS A 247 -17.32 -17.18 -38.13
N HIS A 248 -16.23 -17.70 -38.70
CA HIS A 248 -15.08 -16.90 -39.12
C HIS A 248 -14.93 -16.80 -40.63
N CYS A 249 -15.54 -17.69 -41.35
CA CYS A 249 -15.45 -17.72 -42.84
C CYS A 249 -16.60 -18.45 -43.50
N THR A 250 -16.94 -18.03 -44.69
CA THR A 250 -17.77 -18.80 -45.64
C THR A 250 -16.90 -19.34 -46.78
N GLY A 251 -17.48 -20.14 -47.67
CA GLY A 251 -16.73 -20.75 -48.77
C GLY A 251 -16.00 -19.76 -49.67
N ASN A 252 -16.47 -18.57 -49.79
CA ASN A 252 -15.94 -17.52 -50.66
C ASN A 252 -15.24 -16.39 -49.93
N GLU A 253 -15.45 -16.20 -48.57
CA GLU A 253 -15.02 -15.03 -47.88
C GLU A 253 -14.49 -15.37 -46.46
N ILE A 254 -13.50 -14.59 -46.00
CA ILE A 254 -12.94 -14.62 -44.67
C ILE A 254 -13.42 -13.34 -43.97
N PHE A 255 -13.98 -13.47 -42.75
CA PHE A 255 -14.43 -12.32 -41.96
C PHE A 255 -13.26 -11.76 -41.18
N ASP A 256 -13.08 -10.43 -41.18
CA ASP A 256 -12.08 -9.75 -40.37
C ASP A 256 -12.40 -9.83 -38.88
N GLU A 257 -13.70 -9.79 -38.56
CA GLU A 257 -14.23 -10.02 -37.19
C GLU A 257 -15.16 -11.23 -37.19
N SER A 258 -15.11 -12.05 -36.11
CA SER A 258 -15.96 -13.23 -35.98
C SER A 258 -17.43 -12.82 -35.89
N THR A 259 -18.27 -13.44 -36.69
CA THR A 259 -19.72 -13.24 -36.61
C THR A 259 -20.30 -14.11 -35.53
N TYR A 260 -20.92 -13.50 -34.50
CA TYR A 260 -21.62 -14.20 -33.44
C TYR A 260 -22.98 -14.69 -33.90
N ILE A 261 -23.29 -15.93 -33.64
CA ILE A 261 -24.60 -16.54 -33.91
C ILE A 261 -25.40 -16.51 -32.61
N GLU A 262 -26.36 -15.59 -32.51
CA GLU A 262 -27.20 -15.47 -31.31
C GLU A 262 -28.05 -16.74 -31.14
N ASN A 263 -27.90 -17.42 -29.98
CA ASN A 263 -28.73 -18.49 -29.42
C ASN A 263 -29.58 -19.28 -30.39
N ASP A 264 -28.96 -19.79 -31.47
CA ASP A 264 -29.70 -20.51 -32.49
C ASP A 264 -29.99 -21.95 -32.02
N SER A 265 -31.28 -22.25 -31.87
CA SER A 265 -31.76 -23.58 -31.49
C SER A 265 -31.24 -24.64 -32.46
N PHE A 266 -31.12 -24.35 -33.72
CA PHE A 266 -30.76 -25.31 -34.79
C PHE A 266 -29.34 -25.88 -34.64
N PHE A 267 -28.31 -25.03 -34.51
CA PHE A 267 -26.92 -25.51 -34.35
C PHE A 267 -26.71 -26.14 -32.97
N ASN A 268 -27.36 -25.62 -31.93
CA ASN A 268 -27.30 -26.22 -30.62
C ASN A 268 -27.95 -27.61 -30.57
N GLU A 269 -29.05 -27.85 -31.29
CA GLU A 269 -29.65 -29.14 -31.43
C GLU A 269 -28.75 -30.16 -32.14
N ILE A 270 -28.03 -29.73 -33.21
CA ILE A 270 -27.07 -30.61 -33.91
C ILE A 270 -25.90 -30.94 -32.96
N MET A 271 -25.41 -30.00 -32.21
CA MET A 271 -24.33 -30.24 -31.27
C MET A 271 -24.74 -31.12 -30.10
N GLN A 272 -25.96 -30.99 -29.60
CA GLN A 272 -26.50 -31.82 -28.52
C GLN A 272 -26.86 -33.22 -28.98
N SER A 273 -27.52 -33.35 -30.16
CA SER A 273 -27.92 -34.66 -30.73
C SER A 273 -26.73 -35.47 -31.22
N ARG A 274 -25.58 -34.81 -31.49
CA ARG A 274 -24.34 -35.43 -31.98
C ARG A 274 -24.56 -36.18 -33.33
N LYS A 275 -25.61 -35.82 -34.04
CA LYS A 275 -25.97 -36.46 -35.32
C LYS A 275 -25.85 -35.47 -36.45
N THR A 276 -25.40 -35.97 -37.62
CA THR A 276 -25.39 -35.21 -38.84
C THR A 276 -26.81 -34.93 -39.32
N PHE A 277 -27.07 -33.67 -39.62
CA PHE A 277 -28.32 -33.21 -40.21
C PHE A 277 -28.18 -33.16 -41.75
N LYS A 278 -29.11 -33.81 -42.46
CA LYS A 278 -29.20 -33.82 -43.95
C LYS A 278 -30.64 -33.51 -44.34
N ALA A 279 -30.79 -32.52 -45.21
CA ALA A 279 -32.11 -32.16 -45.70
C ALA A 279 -32.05 -31.72 -47.17
N SER A 280 -33.10 -32.08 -47.92
CA SER A 280 -33.38 -31.56 -49.26
C SER A 280 -34.48 -30.48 -49.26
N HIS A 281 -35.21 -30.33 -48.11
CA HIS A 281 -36.17 -29.28 -47.84
C HIS A 281 -35.99 -28.83 -46.41
N LEU A 282 -35.86 -27.52 -46.19
CA LEU A 282 -35.72 -26.87 -44.87
C LEU A 282 -37.05 -26.24 -44.48
N ASN A 283 -37.28 -26.09 -43.19
CA ASN A 283 -38.34 -25.22 -42.70
C ASN A 283 -37.90 -23.74 -42.80
N SER A 284 -38.85 -22.82 -42.79
CA SER A 284 -38.59 -21.38 -42.96
C SER A 284 -37.63 -20.79 -41.92
N GLU A 285 -37.57 -21.35 -40.70
CA GLU A 285 -36.69 -20.91 -39.64
C GLU A 285 -35.22 -21.35 -39.86
N GLN A 286 -35.05 -22.60 -40.24
CA GLN A 286 -33.74 -23.18 -40.61
C GLN A 286 -33.12 -22.49 -41.84
N GLU A 287 -33.96 -22.22 -42.84
CA GLU A 287 -33.53 -21.52 -44.06
C GLU A 287 -33.11 -20.10 -43.74
N HIS A 288 -33.88 -19.38 -42.93
CA HIS A 288 -33.54 -18.02 -42.47
C HIS A 288 -32.22 -17.99 -41.72
N THR A 289 -31.97 -18.95 -40.81
CA THR A 289 -30.72 -19.07 -40.06
C THR A 289 -29.53 -19.26 -40.97
N LEU A 290 -29.61 -20.19 -41.94
CA LEU A 290 -28.50 -20.46 -42.85
C LEU A 290 -28.23 -19.28 -43.80
N LEU A 291 -29.30 -18.62 -44.30
CA LEU A 291 -29.18 -17.43 -45.16
C LEU A 291 -28.61 -16.23 -44.41
N SER A 292 -28.96 -16.03 -43.11
CA SER A 292 -28.42 -14.92 -42.32
C SER A 292 -26.90 -14.99 -42.17
N ILE A 293 -26.31 -16.20 -42.07
CA ILE A 293 -24.83 -16.39 -42.02
C ILE A 293 -24.20 -16.15 -43.38
N LEU A 294 -24.87 -16.49 -44.47
CA LEU A 294 -24.36 -16.31 -45.84
C LEU A 294 -24.48 -14.87 -46.32
N SER A 295 -25.45 -14.08 -45.80
CA SER A 295 -25.78 -12.72 -46.26
C SER A 295 -25.17 -11.59 -45.37
N VAL A 296 -24.24 -11.87 -44.50
CA VAL A 296 -23.64 -10.91 -43.54
C VAL A 296 -23.04 -9.65 -44.19
N ARG A 297 -22.95 -9.59 -45.51
CA ARG A 297 -22.27 -8.50 -46.22
C ARG A 297 -23.08 -7.20 -46.40
N ASP A 298 -24.43 -7.23 -46.29
CA ASP A 298 -25.22 -6.09 -46.78
C ASP A 298 -25.51 -4.99 -45.73
N GLU A 299 -25.28 -5.21 -44.43
CA GLU A 299 -25.59 -4.23 -43.40
C GLU A 299 -24.44 -3.28 -42.99
N TYR A 300 -23.19 -3.61 -43.29
CA TYR A 300 -22.01 -2.82 -42.84
C TYR A 300 -21.44 -1.80 -43.83
N MET A 301 -21.92 -1.78 -45.12
CA MET A 301 -21.38 -0.93 -46.20
C MET A 301 -22.34 0.18 -46.71
N ASN A 302 -23.33 0.58 -45.91
CA ASN A 302 -24.20 1.70 -46.31
C ASN A 302 -23.66 3.05 -45.81
N ASN A 303 -22.51 3.46 -46.34
CA ASN A 303 -22.18 4.86 -46.60
C ASN A 303 -21.30 4.93 -47.84
N GLU A 304 -21.92 5.04 -48.93
CA GLU A 304 -21.60 5.69 -50.23
C GLU A 304 -22.15 4.91 -51.40
N SER A 305 -23.04 5.60 -52.04
CA SER A 305 -23.69 5.32 -53.31
C SER A 305 -22.80 4.58 -54.33
N TYR A 306 -23.10 3.29 -54.61
CA TYR A 306 -23.11 2.70 -55.93
C TYR A 306 -24.04 1.48 -55.90
N ILE A 307 -25.24 1.67 -56.43
CA ILE A 307 -26.23 0.64 -56.71
C ILE A 307 -25.68 -0.22 -57.87
N THR A 308 -25.25 -1.43 -57.59
CA THR A 308 -25.24 -2.50 -58.59
C THR A 308 -26.09 -3.64 -58.03
N ASN A 309 -27.34 -3.66 -58.52
CA ASN A 309 -28.26 -4.77 -58.38
C ASN A 309 -27.60 -6.07 -58.86
N GLN A 310 -27.20 -6.92 -57.93
CA GLN A 310 -27.18 -8.37 -58.17
C GLN A 310 -27.70 -9.01 -56.83
N ASN A 311 -29.02 -9.14 -56.76
CA ASN A 311 -29.70 -10.11 -55.89
C ASN A 311 -29.26 -11.49 -56.37
N THR A 312 -28.28 -12.10 -55.78
CA THR A 312 -28.10 -13.52 -55.83
C THR A 312 -29.04 -14.14 -54.82
N ASP A 313 -30.29 -14.44 -55.22
CA ASP A 313 -31.17 -15.32 -54.48
C ASP A 313 -30.49 -16.70 -54.40
N ILE A 314 -29.77 -16.94 -53.30
CA ILE A 314 -29.19 -18.26 -53.02
C ILE A 314 -30.39 -19.12 -52.62
N GLN A 315 -30.89 -19.95 -53.56
CA GLN A 315 -31.88 -20.96 -53.26
C GLN A 315 -31.18 -22.18 -52.66
N ILE A 316 -31.56 -22.58 -51.46
CA ILE A 316 -31.01 -23.76 -50.79
C ILE A 316 -31.76 -25.01 -51.25
N HIS A 317 -31.08 -25.91 -52.01
CA HIS A 317 -31.68 -27.14 -52.51
C HIS A 317 -31.23 -28.37 -51.76
N SER A 318 -30.09 -28.34 -51.09
CA SER A 318 -29.60 -29.44 -50.28
C SER A 318 -28.63 -28.94 -49.20
N VAL A 319 -28.68 -29.49 -48.00
CA VAL A 319 -27.86 -29.12 -46.86
C VAL A 319 -27.30 -30.35 -46.15
N LEU A 320 -26.03 -30.26 -45.76
CA LEU A 320 -25.35 -31.23 -44.90
C LEU A 320 -24.68 -30.44 -43.74
N CYS A 321 -25.16 -30.63 -42.50
CA CYS A 321 -24.53 -30.09 -41.28
C CYS A 321 -23.97 -31.24 -40.46
N SER A 322 -22.67 -31.37 -40.39
CA SER A 322 -21.97 -32.44 -39.68
C SER A 322 -21.25 -31.93 -38.42
N PRO A 323 -21.53 -32.47 -37.22
CA PRO A 323 -20.78 -32.10 -36.02
C PRO A 323 -19.39 -32.74 -36.08
N VAL A 324 -18.41 -31.93 -35.66
CA VAL A 324 -16.98 -32.32 -35.67
C VAL A 324 -16.51 -32.58 -34.24
N PHE A 325 -15.84 -33.69 -34.05
CA PHE A 325 -15.33 -34.16 -32.77
C PHE A 325 -13.81 -34.18 -32.75
N THR A 326 -13.24 -34.03 -31.56
CA THR A 326 -11.82 -34.28 -31.31
C THR A 326 -11.62 -35.63 -30.64
N ARG A 327 -10.42 -36.20 -30.74
CA ARG A 327 -10.06 -37.42 -30.04
C ARG A 327 -10.10 -37.32 -28.53
N SER A 328 -10.03 -36.11 -27.98
CA SER A 328 -9.95 -35.82 -26.55
C SER A 328 -11.27 -35.38 -25.93
N SER A 329 -12.32 -35.11 -26.70
CA SER A 329 -13.60 -34.62 -26.21
C SER A 329 -14.77 -35.35 -26.87
N ASP A 330 -15.68 -35.82 -26.08
CA ASP A 330 -16.95 -36.40 -26.55
C ASP A 330 -17.94 -35.31 -27.03
N ASN A 331 -17.67 -34.01 -26.76
CA ASN A 331 -18.50 -32.93 -27.20
C ASN A 331 -18.00 -32.36 -28.55
N PRO A 332 -18.92 -32.06 -29.52
CA PRO A 332 -18.54 -31.45 -30.75
C PRO A 332 -17.91 -30.08 -30.57
N ILE A 333 -16.84 -29.79 -31.28
CA ILE A 333 -16.13 -28.51 -31.21
C ILE A 333 -16.60 -27.53 -32.28
N ALA A 334 -17.16 -28.05 -33.36
CA ALA A 334 -17.64 -27.29 -34.51
C ALA A 334 -18.77 -28.04 -35.22
N VAL A 335 -19.51 -27.32 -36.07
CA VAL A 335 -20.42 -27.88 -37.08
C VAL A 335 -19.96 -27.37 -38.45
N VAL A 336 -19.71 -28.30 -39.35
CA VAL A 336 -19.43 -27.97 -40.74
C VAL A 336 -20.73 -28.02 -41.52
N CYS A 337 -21.09 -26.92 -42.16
CA CYS A 337 -22.28 -26.79 -42.99
C CYS A 337 -21.88 -26.66 -44.45
N LEU A 338 -22.39 -27.57 -45.29
CA LEU A 338 -22.23 -27.56 -46.75
C LEU A 338 -23.62 -27.38 -47.39
N ILE A 339 -23.67 -26.56 -48.41
CA ILE A 339 -24.89 -26.11 -49.07
C ILE A 339 -24.78 -26.36 -50.54
N ASN A 340 -25.85 -26.89 -51.13
CA ASN A 340 -26.05 -27.16 -52.58
C ASN A 340 -24.92 -28.02 -53.20
N LYS A 341 -25.13 -29.32 -53.20
CA LYS A 341 -24.28 -30.24 -53.97
C LYS A 341 -24.66 -30.17 -55.43
N ARG A 342 -23.66 -29.94 -56.34
CA ARG A 342 -23.90 -29.58 -57.76
C ARG A 342 -24.60 -30.65 -58.54
N ASP A 343 -24.31 -31.95 -58.35
CA ASP A 343 -24.79 -33.01 -59.28
C ASP A 343 -25.70 -34.04 -58.62
N SER A 344 -25.95 -33.97 -57.28
CA SER A 344 -26.69 -34.96 -56.54
C SER A 344 -27.04 -34.48 -55.11
N GLN A 345 -27.68 -35.31 -54.32
CA GLN A 345 -27.86 -35.03 -52.89
C GLN A 345 -26.65 -35.50 -52.08
N PHE A 346 -26.46 -34.90 -50.90
CA PHE A 346 -25.40 -35.28 -49.95
C PHE A 346 -25.55 -36.72 -49.47
N THR A 347 -24.49 -37.51 -49.57
CA THR A 347 -24.44 -38.93 -49.25
C THR A 347 -23.67 -39.20 -47.95
N GLN A 348 -23.64 -40.43 -47.48
CA GLN A 348 -22.82 -40.88 -46.36
C GLN A 348 -21.31 -40.81 -46.66
N SER A 349 -20.93 -40.82 -47.96
CA SER A 349 -19.55 -40.63 -48.39
C SER A 349 -19.06 -39.19 -48.10
N ASP A 350 -19.92 -38.20 -48.32
CA ASP A 350 -19.59 -36.79 -48.03
C ASP A 350 -19.36 -36.54 -46.55
N GLU A 351 -20.15 -37.18 -45.69
CA GLU A 351 -20.00 -37.15 -44.24
C GLU A 351 -18.66 -37.76 -43.79
N ARG A 352 -18.27 -38.89 -44.41
CA ARG A 352 -16.96 -39.51 -44.13
C ARG A 352 -15.79 -38.62 -44.53
N ILE A 353 -15.87 -37.88 -45.64
CA ILE A 353 -14.85 -36.94 -46.07
C ILE A 353 -14.65 -35.85 -45.00
N ILE A 354 -15.72 -35.31 -44.43
CA ILE A 354 -15.64 -34.32 -43.32
C ILE A 354 -14.97 -34.95 -42.08
N GLU A 355 -15.42 -36.10 -41.66
CA GLU A 355 -14.89 -36.79 -40.48
C GLU A 355 -13.38 -37.09 -40.63
N GLU A 356 -12.96 -37.59 -41.76
CA GLU A 356 -11.57 -37.91 -42.01
C GLU A 356 -10.70 -36.69 -42.11
N CYS A 357 -11.16 -35.61 -42.79
CA CYS A 357 -10.44 -34.35 -42.84
C CYS A 357 -10.20 -33.79 -41.42
N PHE A 358 -11.25 -33.70 -40.64
CA PHE A 358 -11.14 -33.14 -39.29
C PHE A 358 -10.39 -34.02 -38.31
N ARG A 359 -10.30 -35.31 -38.53
CA ARG A 359 -9.47 -36.23 -37.73
C ARG A 359 -8.01 -35.77 -37.66
N PHE A 360 -7.48 -35.12 -38.74
CA PHE A 360 -6.11 -34.62 -38.82
C PHE A 360 -6.04 -33.10 -38.59
N VAL A 361 -7.03 -32.36 -39.02
CA VAL A 361 -7.02 -30.90 -39.04
C VAL A 361 -7.51 -30.29 -37.75
N ALA A 362 -8.42 -30.93 -37.02
CA ALA A 362 -8.98 -30.37 -35.78
C ALA A 362 -7.93 -29.99 -34.71
N PRO A 363 -6.89 -30.79 -34.42
CA PRO A 363 -5.85 -30.41 -33.49
C PRO A 363 -5.09 -29.14 -33.93
N ILE A 364 -4.84 -28.96 -35.23
CA ILE A 364 -4.12 -27.81 -35.78
C ILE A 364 -4.97 -26.54 -35.63
N LEU A 365 -6.25 -26.63 -36.01
CA LEU A 365 -7.20 -25.51 -35.85
C LEU A 365 -7.37 -25.08 -34.42
N LEU A 366 -7.52 -26.04 -33.49
CA LEU A 366 -7.64 -25.72 -32.06
C LEU A 366 -6.37 -25.08 -31.50
N SER A 367 -5.18 -25.57 -31.91
CA SER A 367 -3.92 -24.98 -31.50
C SER A 367 -3.76 -23.55 -32.02
N SER A 368 -4.16 -23.30 -33.28
CA SER A 368 -4.10 -21.95 -33.88
C SER A 368 -5.09 -21.00 -33.23
N LEU A 369 -6.32 -21.46 -32.92
CA LEU A 369 -7.30 -20.66 -32.18
C LEU A 369 -6.83 -20.35 -30.74
N ALA A 370 -6.26 -21.33 -30.04
CA ALA A 370 -5.71 -21.12 -28.71
C ALA A 370 -4.57 -20.09 -28.74
N TYR A 371 -3.68 -20.19 -29.75
CA TYR A 371 -2.60 -19.22 -29.93
C TYR A 371 -3.12 -17.81 -30.25
N GLN A 372 -4.14 -17.68 -31.10
CA GLN A 372 -4.77 -16.39 -31.39
C GLN A 372 -5.43 -15.78 -30.15
N ASN A 373 -6.15 -16.60 -29.36
CA ASN A 373 -6.79 -16.16 -28.13
C ASN A 373 -5.74 -15.71 -27.10
N GLU A 374 -4.66 -16.48 -26.94
CA GLU A 374 -3.55 -16.09 -26.05
C GLU A 374 -2.90 -14.77 -26.51
N ARG A 375 -2.66 -14.63 -27.81
CA ARG A 375 -2.11 -13.38 -28.37
C ARG A 375 -3.06 -12.20 -28.12
N TYR A 376 -4.35 -12.38 -28.37
CA TYR A 376 -5.37 -11.36 -28.13
C TYR A 376 -5.40 -10.94 -26.65
N ILE A 377 -5.38 -11.91 -25.73
CA ILE A 377 -5.35 -11.62 -24.28
C ILE A 377 -4.07 -10.88 -23.91
N ARG A 378 -2.93 -11.28 -24.46
CA ARG A 378 -1.64 -10.62 -24.20
C ARG A 378 -1.62 -9.19 -24.73
N ASP A 379 -1.98 -8.97 -25.99
CA ASP A 379 -2.00 -7.64 -26.62
C ASP A 379 -2.94 -6.71 -25.82
N ARG A 380 -4.10 -7.23 -25.41
CA ARG A 380 -5.08 -6.52 -24.57
C ARG A 380 -4.53 -6.21 -23.17
N THR A 381 -3.78 -7.13 -22.56
CA THR A 381 -3.14 -6.90 -21.26
C THR A 381 -2.06 -5.82 -21.37
N GLU A 382 -1.27 -5.84 -22.45
CA GLU A 382 -0.28 -4.80 -22.72
C GLU A 382 -0.94 -3.42 -22.90
N ASP A 383 -2.04 -3.35 -23.62
CA ASP A 383 -2.78 -2.09 -23.80
C ASP A 383 -3.37 -1.59 -22.48
N MET A 384 -3.89 -2.49 -21.64
CA MET A 384 -4.34 -2.14 -20.28
C MET A 384 -3.20 -1.62 -19.40
N LEU A 385 -2.00 -2.21 -19.47
CA LEU A 385 -0.84 -1.72 -18.75
C LEU A 385 -0.37 -0.35 -19.23
N LYS A 386 -0.41 -0.09 -20.56
CA LYS A 386 -0.13 1.24 -21.14
C LYS A 386 -1.13 2.28 -20.61
N VAL A 387 -2.40 1.92 -20.58
CA VAL A 387 -3.48 2.77 -20.06
C VAL A 387 -3.29 3.06 -18.59
N ALA A 388 -3.01 2.03 -17.77
CA ALA A 388 -2.71 2.20 -16.35
C ALA A 388 -1.54 3.17 -16.14
N ARG A 389 -0.45 3.00 -16.89
CA ARG A 389 0.70 3.91 -16.85
C ARG A 389 0.31 5.35 -17.20
N ASN A 390 -0.48 5.54 -18.26
CA ASN A 390 -0.95 6.87 -18.67
C ASN A 390 -1.82 7.53 -17.60
N ILE A 391 -2.67 6.78 -16.92
CA ILE A 391 -3.52 7.29 -15.84
C ILE A 391 -2.66 7.68 -14.62
N PHE A 392 -1.71 6.82 -14.22
CA PHE A 392 -0.86 7.07 -13.04
C PHE A 392 0.07 8.28 -13.20
N THR A 393 0.42 8.71 -14.42
CA THR A 393 1.23 9.92 -14.63
C THR A 393 0.50 11.23 -14.30
N HIS A 394 -0.83 11.22 -14.19
CA HIS A 394 -1.66 12.42 -13.98
C HIS A 394 -2.32 12.47 -12.60
N MET A 395 -1.89 11.67 -11.63
CA MET A 395 -2.52 11.56 -10.30
C MET A 395 -2.49 12.84 -9.44
N MET A 396 -1.65 13.82 -9.79
CA MET A 396 -1.51 15.07 -9.03
C MET A 396 -2.66 16.06 -9.24
N ASP A 397 -3.41 15.96 -10.34
CA ASP A 397 -4.53 16.83 -10.68
C ASP A 397 -5.77 16.00 -11.03
N LEU A 398 -6.75 16.04 -10.15
CA LEU A 398 -7.98 15.26 -10.29
C LEU A 398 -8.72 15.55 -11.61
N THR A 399 -8.75 16.80 -12.06
CA THR A 399 -9.45 17.17 -13.30
C THR A 399 -8.77 16.59 -14.52
N ASN A 400 -7.46 16.75 -14.63
CA ASN A 400 -6.66 16.16 -15.71
C ASN A 400 -6.66 14.63 -15.66
N LEU A 401 -6.66 14.06 -14.47
CA LEU A 401 -6.80 12.62 -14.25
C LEU A 401 -8.13 12.10 -14.81
N LEU A 402 -9.26 12.73 -14.48
CA LEU A 402 -10.57 12.31 -14.95
C LEU A 402 -10.71 12.46 -16.47
N LEU A 403 -10.17 13.53 -17.04
CA LEU A 403 -10.11 13.72 -18.51
C LEU A 403 -9.35 12.56 -19.17
N LYS A 404 -8.20 12.18 -18.59
CA LYS A 404 -7.39 11.07 -19.12
C LYS A 404 -8.10 9.73 -18.97
N ILE A 405 -8.72 9.47 -17.83
CA ILE A 405 -9.56 8.28 -17.60
C ILE A 405 -10.64 8.16 -18.69
N MET A 406 -11.37 9.24 -18.95
CA MET A 406 -12.42 9.23 -19.97
C MET A 406 -11.87 8.95 -21.38
N GLN A 407 -10.77 9.59 -21.76
CA GLN A 407 -10.12 9.40 -23.04
C GLN A 407 -9.66 7.95 -23.24
N GLU A 408 -9.04 7.36 -22.22
CA GLU A 408 -8.59 5.97 -22.27
C GLU A 408 -9.76 4.98 -22.29
N ALA A 409 -10.83 5.25 -21.54
CA ALA A 409 -12.06 4.44 -21.57
C ALA A 409 -12.69 4.41 -22.97
N GLN A 410 -12.80 5.58 -23.62
CA GLN A 410 -13.29 5.69 -24.99
C GLN A 410 -12.40 4.94 -26.00
N ASN A 411 -11.09 5.08 -25.86
CA ASN A 411 -10.12 4.41 -26.74
C ASN A 411 -10.22 2.89 -26.63
N LEU A 412 -10.29 2.35 -25.42
CA LEU A 412 -10.35 0.91 -25.15
C LEU A 412 -11.66 0.27 -25.63
N THR A 413 -12.78 0.95 -25.37
CA THR A 413 -14.12 0.40 -25.63
C THR A 413 -14.70 0.86 -26.96
N LYS A 414 -14.04 1.78 -27.69
CA LYS A 414 -14.57 2.43 -28.89
C LYS A 414 -15.98 3.02 -28.64
N ALA A 415 -16.14 3.69 -27.50
CA ALA A 415 -17.37 4.40 -27.18
C ALA A 415 -17.34 5.82 -27.76
N GLU A 416 -18.49 6.34 -28.20
CA GLU A 416 -18.64 7.70 -28.71
C GLU A 416 -18.47 8.75 -27.61
N ARG A 417 -19.01 8.46 -26.41
CA ARG A 417 -18.92 9.32 -25.21
C ARG A 417 -18.63 8.54 -23.97
N CYS A 418 -17.93 9.20 -23.06
CA CYS A 418 -17.69 8.71 -21.68
C CYS A 418 -17.99 9.83 -20.68
N SER A 419 -18.61 9.49 -19.56
CA SER A 419 -18.83 10.37 -18.41
C SER A 419 -18.40 9.67 -17.14
N VAL A 420 -17.77 10.42 -16.22
CA VAL A 420 -17.37 9.93 -14.91
C VAL A 420 -18.02 10.79 -13.84
N PHE A 421 -18.76 10.14 -12.96
CA PHE A 421 -19.43 10.75 -11.82
C PHE A 421 -18.73 10.32 -10.55
N LEU A 422 -18.35 11.28 -9.70
CA LEU A 422 -17.80 11.02 -8.38
C LEU A 422 -18.91 11.11 -7.32
N LEU A 423 -18.89 10.20 -6.35
CA LEU A 423 -19.81 10.22 -5.23
C LEU A 423 -19.31 11.20 -4.15
N GLU A 424 -20.08 12.23 -3.88
CA GLU A 424 -19.84 13.16 -2.77
C GLU A 424 -20.45 12.58 -1.49
N SER A 425 -19.62 12.04 -0.61
CA SER A 425 -20.06 11.26 0.56
C SER A 425 -20.88 12.05 1.57
N GLU A 426 -20.68 13.37 1.66
CA GLU A 426 -21.40 14.23 2.60
C GLU A 426 -22.84 14.48 2.16
N THR A 427 -23.07 14.61 0.85
CA THR A 427 -24.39 14.97 0.27
C THR A 427 -25.12 13.78 -0.35
N ASN A 428 -24.45 12.63 -0.50
CA ASN A 428 -24.92 11.44 -1.21
C ASN A 428 -25.42 11.76 -2.65
N VAL A 429 -24.68 12.59 -3.36
CA VAL A 429 -24.97 13.03 -4.72
C VAL A 429 -23.82 12.62 -5.66
N LEU A 430 -24.16 12.15 -6.85
CA LEU A 430 -23.23 11.92 -7.93
C LEU A 430 -22.96 13.22 -8.68
N VAL A 431 -21.70 13.61 -8.76
CA VAL A 431 -21.29 14.88 -9.40
C VAL A 431 -20.42 14.57 -10.60
N ALA A 432 -20.83 15.02 -11.78
CA ALA A 432 -20.01 14.96 -12.98
C ALA A 432 -18.96 16.08 -12.93
N LYS A 433 -17.71 15.71 -12.69
CA LYS A 433 -16.57 16.65 -12.70
C LYS A 433 -16.03 16.91 -14.10
N VAL A 434 -16.33 16.02 -15.03
CA VAL A 434 -15.95 16.10 -16.43
C VAL A 434 -17.12 15.58 -17.28
N LEU A 435 -17.47 16.30 -18.33
CA LEU A 435 -18.53 15.94 -19.27
C LEU A 435 -18.01 16.12 -20.69
N ASP A 436 -18.15 15.11 -21.54
CA ASP A 436 -17.77 15.15 -22.96
C ASP A 436 -16.32 15.63 -23.23
N GLY A 437 -15.39 15.25 -22.35
CA GLY A 437 -13.99 15.66 -22.49
C GLY A 437 -13.69 17.10 -22.07
N LEU A 438 -14.63 17.79 -21.44
CA LEU A 438 -14.46 19.11 -20.86
C LEU A 438 -14.67 19.07 -19.34
N PRO A 439 -13.82 19.78 -18.54
CA PRO A 439 -14.08 19.93 -17.12
C PRO A 439 -15.38 20.70 -16.89
N THR A 440 -16.11 20.38 -15.83
CA THR A 440 -17.33 21.08 -15.44
C THR A 440 -17.01 22.15 -14.38
N ALA A 441 -17.82 23.20 -14.31
CA ALA A 441 -17.68 24.24 -13.33
C ALA A 441 -19.00 24.42 -12.53
N PRO A 442 -18.92 24.75 -11.22
CA PRO A 442 -20.10 24.94 -10.39
C PRO A 442 -20.98 26.15 -10.80
N ASN A 443 -20.41 27.09 -11.56
CA ASN A 443 -21.10 28.31 -12.01
C ASN A 443 -21.16 28.41 -13.53
N LYS A 444 -22.33 28.78 -14.07
CA LYS A 444 -22.52 29.19 -15.48
C LYS A 444 -21.60 30.39 -15.80
N ASN A 445 -20.85 30.31 -16.89
CA ASN A 445 -19.91 31.33 -17.41
C ASN A 445 -18.45 31.21 -16.98
N THR A 446 -18.02 30.15 -16.34
CA THR A 446 -16.58 29.89 -16.14
C THR A 446 -15.93 29.59 -17.50
N ARG A 447 -14.88 30.31 -17.85
CA ARG A 447 -14.13 30.12 -19.10
C ARG A 447 -12.85 29.35 -18.83
N PHE A 448 -12.58 28.37 -19.68
CA PHE A 448 -11.35 27.59 -19.66
C PHE A 448 -10.59 27.79 -20.99
N THR A 449 -9.30 27.99 -20.90
CA THR A 449 -8.45 28.09 -22.09
C THR A 449 -7.80 26.72 -22.31
N THR A 450 -8.12 26.08 -23.44
CA THR A 450 -7.54 24.79 -23.83
C THR A 450 -6.04 24.94 -24.17
N ALA A 451 -5.30 23.83 -24.16
CA ALA A 451 -3.88 23.79 -24.52
C ALA A 451 -3.59 24.45 -25.90
N ASP A 452 -4.58 24.46 -26.79
CA ASP A 452 -4.52 25.08 -28.14
C ASP A 452 -4.88 26.57 -28.13
N GLY A 453 -5.00 27.20 -26.94
CA GLY A 453 -5.27 28.64 -26.82
C GLY A 453 -6.73 29.06 -27.09
N LYS A 454 -7.67 28.14 -27.28
CA LYS A 454 -9.09 28.43 -27.48
C LYS A 454 -9.80 28.58 -26.15
N THR A 455 -10.51 29.67 -25.95
CA THR A 455 -11.35 29.89 -24.77
C THR A 455 -12.73 29.26 -24.98
N VAL A 456 -13.04 28.23 -24.16
CA VAL A 456 -14.32 27.52 -24.21
C VAL A 456 -15.08 27.82 -22.92
N THR A 457 -16.41 28.03 -23.02
CA THR A 457 -17.25 28.12 -21.83
C THR A 457 -17.48 26.71 -21.27
N LEU A 458 -17.18 26.52 -20.00
CA LEU A 458 -17.35 25.23 -19.35
C LEU A 458 -18.81 24.88 -19.14
N PRO A 459 -19.21 23.61 -19.36
CA PRO A 459 -20.53 23.13 -19.00
C PRO A 459 -20.76 23.22 -17.47
N GLU A 460 -22.02 23.43 -17.10
CA GLU A 460 -22.44 23.39 -15.68
C GLU A 460 -22.26 21.99 -15.10
N GLU A 461 -21.92 21.91 -13.82
CA GLU A 461 -21.73 20.65 -13.11
C GLU A 461 -23.08 19.91 -12.98
N ILE A 462 -23.18 18.71 -13.58
CA ILE A 462 -24.39 17.89 -13.48
C ILE A 462 -24.36 17.15 -12.14
N ARG A 463 -25.39 17.33 -11.33
CA ARG A 463 -25.59 16.68 -10.04
C ARG A 463 -26.78 15.73 -10.14
N LEU A 464 -26.56 14.44 -9.88
CA LEU A 464 -27.57 13.38 -9.93
C LEU A 464 -27.78 12.78 -8.55
N SER A 465 -29.04 12.65 -8.14
CA SER A 465 -29.38 11.88 -6.94
C SER A 465 -29.11 10.39 -7.17
N LEU A 466 -28.73 9.66 -6.11
CA LEU A 466 -28.52 8.20 -6.15
C LEU A 466 -29.77 7.42 -6.61
N ASN A 467 -30.95 7.99 -6.46
CA ASN A 467 -32.20 7.38 -6.90
C ASN A 467 -32.56 7.70 -8.35
N GLN A 468 -31.72 8.38 -9.10
CA GLN A 468 -32.07 8.89 -10.43
C GLN A 468 -31.18 8.31 -11.53
N GLY A 469 -31.80 7.71 -12.53
CA GLY A 469 -31.16 7.26 -13.75
C GLY A 469 -30.28 6.00 -13.60
N ILE A 470 -29.61 5.63 -14.67
CA ILE A 470 -28.76 4.43 -14.75
C ILE A 470 -27.54 4.59 -13.84
N ALA A 471 -26.89 5.75 -13.83
CA ALA A 471 -25.73 6.00 -12.99
C ALA A 471 -26.07 5.93 -11.49
N GLY A 472 -27.25 6.46 -11.07
CA GLY A 472 -27.72 6.34 -9.70
C GLY A 472 -28.01 4.89 -9.29
N TYR A 473 -28.63 4.11 -10.18
CA TYR A 473 -28.86 2.68 -9.94
C TYR A 473 -27.53 1.91 -9.75
N VAL A 474 -26.57 2.10 -10.64
CA VAL A 474 -25.24 1.46 -10.56
C VAL A 474 -24.49 1.90 -9.30
N ALA A 475 -24.62 3.18 -8.90
CA ALA A 475 -24.05 3.67 -7.66
C ALA A 475 -24.67 3.05 -6.40
N THR A 476 -25.95 2.68 -6.47
CA THR A 476 -26.67 2.08 -5.32
C THR A 476 -26.46 0.58 -5.22
N THR A 477 -26.53 -0.13 -6.36
CA THR A 477 -26.40 -1.61 -6.40
C THR A 477 -24.98 -2.10 -6.45
N GLY A 478 -24.07 -1.29 -6.99
CA GLY A 478 -22.70 -1.71 -7.27
C GLY A 478 -22.58 -2.72 -8.41
N GLU A 479 -23.62 -2.90 -9.22
CA GLU A 479 -23.64 -3.82 -10.35
C GLU A 479 -23.39 -3.09 -11.66
N LEU A 480 -22.64 -3.73 -12.58
CA LEU A 480 -22.43 -3.25 -13.93
C LEU A 480 -23.71 -3.45 -14.75
N LEU A 481 -24.11 -2.45 -15.53
CA LEU A 481 -25.24 -2.52 -16.47
C LEU A 481 -24.77 -2.34 -17.90
N ASN A 482 -25.09 -3.30 -18.76
CA ASN A 482 -24.94 -3.22 -20.22
C ASN A 482 -26.32 -3.16 -20.88
N ILE A 483 -26.67 -2.03 -21.48
CA ILE A 483 -28.00 -1.72 -22.02
C ILE A 483 -27.87 -1.60 -23.54
N LYS A 484 -28.49 -2.52 -24.27
CA LYS A 484 -28.47 -2.57 -25.75
C LYS A 484 -29.28 -1.44 -26.37
N ASP A 485 -30.45 -1.10 -25.81
CA ASP A 485 -31.30 0.06 -26.23
C ASP A 485 -31.63 0.92 -25.02
N ALA A 486 -31.02 2.12 -24.98
CA ALA A 486 -31.20 3.07 -23.89
C ALA A 486 -32.65 3.57 -23.77
N TYR A 487 -33.32 3.86 -24.91
CA TYR A 487 -34.66 4.41 -24.90
C TYR A 487 -35.75 3.40 -24.49
N ALA A 488 -35.53 2.12 -24.64
CA ALA A 488 -36.41 1.05 -24.17
C ALA A 488 -36.21 0.76 -22.66
N HIS A 489 -35.13 1.21 -22.03
CA HIS A 489 -34.80 0.88 -20.65
C HIS A 489 -35.54 1.79 -19.66
N PRO A 490 -36.22 1.24 -18.63
CA PRO A 490 -37.07 2.05 -17.72
C PRO A 490 -36.28 3.06 -16.87
N LEU A 491 -35.01 2.79 -16.58
CA LEU A 491 -34.17 3.69 -15.77
C LEU A 491 -33.47 4.78 -16.60
N PHE A 492 -33.68 4.82 -17.92
CA PHE A 492 -33.03 5.82 -18.77
C PHE A 492 -33.62 7.20 -18.60
N TYR A 493 -32.76 8.16 -18.14
CA TYR A 493 -33.17 9.55 -17.97
C TYR A 493 -32.94 10.38 -19.26
N ARG A 494 -34.02 10.68 -19.97
CA ARG A 494 -34.00 11.37 -21.29
C ARG A 494 -33.68 12.86 -21.20
N GLY A 495 -33.58 13.44 -19.99
CA GLY A 495 -33.34 14.88 -19.80
C GLY A 495 -32.04 15.35 -20.39
N VAL A 496 -30.96 14.59 -20.15
CA VAL A 496 -29.60 14.92 -20.62
C VAL A 496 -29.53 14.93 -22.15
N ASP A 497 -30.14 13.94 -22.82
CA ASP A 497 -30.21 13.92 -24.30
C ASP A 497 -30.94 15.12 -24.88
N LYS A 498 -32.02 15.59 -24.20
CA LYS A 498 -32.78 16.76 -24.62
C LYS A 498 -31.99 18.07 -24.46
N GLU A 499 -31.21 18.18 -23.40
CA GLU A 499 -30.39 19.36 -23.10
C GLU A 499 -29.14 19.45 -23.96
N THR A 500 -28.51 18.30 -24.24
CA THR A 500 -27.25 18.24 -25.00
C THR A 500 -27.45 18.05 -26.49
N GLY A 501 -28.65 17.66 -26.95
CA GLY A 501 -28.93 17.29 -28.35
C GLY A 501 -28.31 15.97 -28.80
N PHE A 502 -27.73 15.21 -27.86
CA PHE A 502 -27.11 13.90 -28.12
C PHE A 502 -28.17 12.80 -28.09
N ARG A 503 -28.07 11.80 -28.96
CA ARG A 503 -28.95 10.64 -28.95
C ARG A 503 -28.21 9.41 -28.44
N THR A 504 -28.52 9.00 -27.23
CA THR A 504 -27.98 7.78 -26.62
C THR A 504 -28.65 6.54 -27.20
N ARG A 505 -27.89 5.63 -27.79
CA ARG A 505 -28.36 4.35 -28.37
C ARG A 505 -28.20 3.21 -27.36
N ASN A 506 -26.96 2.95 -26.94
CA ASN A 506 -26.61 1.90 -25.98
C ASN A 506 -25.68 2.46 -24.90
N ILE A 507 -25.69 1.80 -23.73
CA ILE A 507 -24.96 2.25 -22.56
C ILE A 507 -24.27 1.08 -21.90
N LEU A 508 -23.00 1.28 -21.53
CA LEU A 508 -22.27 0.44 -20.57
C LEU A 508 -21.91 1.29 -19.36
N CYS A 509 -22.55 1.00 -18.22
CA CYS A 509 -22.37 1.73 -16.99
C CYS A 509 -21.81 0.82 -15.92
N PHE A 510 -20.73 1.25 -15.25
CA PHE A 510 -20.05 0.43 -14.26
C PHE A 510 -19.58 1.23 -13.04
N PRO A 511 -19.57 0.59 -11.85
CA PRO A 511 -19.15 1.23 -10.61
C PRO A 511 -17.63 1.28 -10.49
N ILE A 512 -17.11 2.33 -9.86
CA ILE A 512 -15.72 2.46 -9.45
C ILE A 512 -15.69 2.21 -7.94
N LYS A 513 -15.18 1.02 -7.51
CA LYS A 513 -15.21 0.53 -6.14
C LYS A 513 -13.84 0.57 -5.48
N ASN A 514 -13.79 0.91 -4.20
CA ASN A 514 -12.59 0.81 -3.39
C ASN A 514 -12.38 -0.63 -2.85
N GLU A 515 -11.26 -0.87 -2.15
CA GLU A 515 -10.92 -2.19 -1.57
C GLU A 515 -11.97 -2.75 -0.58
N LYS A 516 -12.84 -1.91 -0.03
CA LYS A 516 -13.91 -2.27 0.91
C LYS A 516 -15.28 -2.34 0.24
N ASP A 517 -15.32 -2.51 -1.08
CA ASP A 517 -16.54 -2.47 -1.92
C ASP A 517 -17.35 -1.16 -1.83
N GLY A 518 -16.80 -0.12 -1.22
CA GLY A 518 -17.39 1.21 -1.19
C GLY A 518 -17.31 1.88 -2.56
N ILE A 519 -18.41 2.48 -3.00
CA ILE A 519 -18.48 3.15 -4.30
C ILE A 519 -17.87 4.54 -4.20
N VAL A 520 -16.84 4.78 -5.01
CA VAL A 520 -16.15 6.09 -5.15
C VAL A 520 -16.79 6.92 -6.27
N GLY A 521 -17.32 6.23 -7.27
CA GLY A 521 -17.92 6.87 -8.42
C GLY A 521 -18.51 5.87 -9.40
N VAL A 522 -19.00 6.38 -10.52
CA VAL A 522 -19.60 5.60 -11.62
C VAL A 522 -19.08 6.13 -12.94
N ALA A 523 -18.70 5.23 -13.84
CA ALA A 523 -18.38 5.57 -15.22
C ALA A 523 -19.48 5.08 -16.16
N GLN A 524 -19.82 5.89 -17.13
CA GLN A 524 -20.85 5.60 -18.13
C GLN A 524 -20.28 5.82 -19.53
N LEU A 525 -20.30 4.78 -20.34
CA LEU A 525 -19.93 4.79 -21.75
C LEU A 525 -21.19 4.75 -22.62
N CYS A 526 -21.26 5.59 -23.64
CA CYS A 526 -22.40 5.69 -24.51
C CYS A 526 -21.99 5.45 -25.98
N ASN A 527 -22.84 4.75 -26.71
CA ASN A 527 -22.77 4.52 -28.13
C ASN A 527 -21.49 3.82 -28.60
N LYS A 528 -21.49 2.51 -28.64
CA LYS A 528 -20.43 1.71 -29.27
C LYS A 528 -20.31 2.09 -30.76
N ILE A 529 -19.10 2.34 -31.27
CA ILE A 529 -18.85 2.79 -32.66
C ILE A 529 -18.79 1.60 -33.62
N ASN A 530 -18.04 0.55 -33.25
CA ASN A 530 -17.73 -0.57 -34.18
C ASN A 530 -18.73 -1.74 -34.07
N HIS A 531 -19.74 -1.65 -33.20
CA HIS A 531 -20.69 -2.72 -32.91
C HIS A 531 -22.07 -2.13 -32.60
N PRO A 532 -23.16 -2.84 -32.82
CA PRO A 532 -24.52 -2.34 -32.49
C PRO A 532 -24.70 -2.10 -30.97
N PHE A 533 -23.95 -2.79 -30.09
CA PHE A 533 -23.98 -2.62 -28.64
C PHE A 533 -22.66 -3.07 -28.00
N PHE A 534 -22.45 -2.80 -26.73
CA PHE A 534 -21.28 -3.24 -25.98
C PHE A 534 -21.33 -4.75 -25.74
N THR A 535 -20.19 -5.42 -25.98
CA THR A 535 -20.05 -6.88 -25.83
C THR A 535 -19.63 -7.28 -24.42
N ARG A 536 -19.68 -8.58 -24.10
CA ARG A 536 -19.11 -9.11 -22.84
C ARG A 536 -17.64 -8.79 -22.68
N ALA A 537 -16.89 -8.80 -23.76
CA ALA A 537 -15.50 -8.41 -23.77
C ALA A 537 -15.30 -6.93 -23.33
N ASP A 538 -16.22 -6.03 -23.68
CA ASP A 538 -16.20 -4.64 -23.21
C ASP A 538 -16.53 -4.55 -21.71
N GLU A 539 -17.42 -5.41 -21.19
CA GLU A 539 -17.72 -5.49 -19.76
C GLU A 539 -16.50 -5.90 -18.94
N ASP A 540 -15.71 -6.87 -19.41
CA ASP A 540 -14.50 -7.32 -18.71
C ASP A 540 -13.40 -6.26 -18.74
N VAL A 541 -13.28 -5.51 -19.86
CA VAL A 541 -12.43 -4.32 -19.93
C VAL A 541 -12.89 -3.29 -18.89
N ALA A 542 -14.18 -2.98 -18.85
CA ALA A 542 -14.73 -1.99 -17.95
C ALA A 542 -14.48 -2.36 -16.48
N LYS A 543 -14.65 -3.64 -16.10
CA LYS A 543 -14.35 -4.15 -14.75
C LYS A 543 -12.89 -3.96 -14.37
N THR A 544 -11.96 -4.38 -15.24
CA THR A 544 -10.53 -4.24 -14.99
C THR A 544 -10.11 -2.77 -14.95
N PHE A 545 -10.63 -1.97 -15.87
CA PHE A 545 -10.36 -0.54 -15.96
C PHE A 545 -10.87 0.22 -14.73
N SER A 546 -12.03 -0.18 -14.16
CA SER A 546 -12.60 0.45 -12.96
C SER A 546 -11.66 0.37 -11.76
N ILE A 547 -10.87 -0.70 -11.64
CA ILE A 547 -9.87 -0.86 -10.57
C ILE A 547 -8.76 0.19 -10.70
N TYR A 548 -8.21 0.39 -11.89
CA TYR A 548 -7.18 1.42 -12.12
C TYR A 548 -7.72 2.82 -11.88
N CYS A 549 -8.97 3.07 -12.31
CA CYS A 549 -9.65 4.34 -12.05
C CYS A 549 -9.80 4.59 -10.55
N CYS A 550 -10.24 3.58 -9.79
CA CYS A 550 -10.41 3.71 -8.35
C CYS A 550 -9.09 4.05 -7.65
N ILE A 551 -8.04 3.28 -7.90
CA ILE A 551 -6.72 3.52 -7.32
C ILE A 551 -6.28 4.96 -7.60
N SER A 552 -6.37 5.40 -8.85
CA SER A 552 -5.93 6.73 -9.27
C SER A 552 -6.76 7.85 -8.66
N ILE A 553 -8.08 7.72 -8.63
CA ILE A 553 -9.01 8.72 -8.08
C ILE A 553 -8.81 8.83 -6.56
N VAL A 554 -8.75 7.70 -5.85
CA VAL A 554 -8.54 7.69 -4.39
C VAL A 554 -7.21 8.32 -4.02
N HIS A 555 -6.13 7.97 -4.73
CA HIS A 555 -4.82 8.59 -4.53
C HIS A 555 -4.83 10.11 -4.81
N SER A 556 -5.46 10.54 -5.90
CA SER A 556 -5.57 11.97 -6.22
C SER A 556 -6.36 12.74 -5.16
N LEU A 557 -7.46 12.17 -4.66
CA LEU A 557 -8.26 12.76 -3.58
C LEU A 557 -7.46 12.83 -2.27
N MET A 558 -6.75 11.76 -1.91
CA MET A 558 -5.86 11.72 -0.74
C MET A 558 -4.76 12.77 -0.86
N TYR A 559 -4.09 12.85 -2.01
CA TYR A 559 -3.05 13.84 -2.26
C TYR A 559 -3.56 15.26 -2.12
N LYS A 560 -4.74 15.55 -2.69
CA LYS A 560 -5.39 16.87 -2.55
C LYS A 560 -5.70 17.18 -1.09
N ASN A 561 -6.25 16.23 -0.33
CA ASN A 561 -6.54 16.41 1.10
C ASN A 561 -5.25 16.70 1.89
N VAL A 562 -4.16 15.98 1.61
CA VAL A 562 -2.85 16.23 2.23
C VAL A 562 -2.33 17.63 1.86
N GLN A 563 -2.42 18.02 0.61
CA GLN A 563 -1.99 19.34 0.13
C GLN A 563 -2.79 20.48 0.79
N ASP A 564 -4.12 20.33 0.86
CA ASP A 564 -4.99 21.30 1.52
C ASP A 564 -4.71 21.36 3.04
N ALA A 565 -4.43 20.24 3.68
CA ALA A 565 -4.02 20.19 5.07
C ALA A 565 -2.67 20.87 5.28
N GLN A 566 -1.67 20.59 4.45
CA GLN A 566 -0.36 21.25 4.50
C GLN A 566 -0.47 22.75 4.30
N HIS A 567 -1.30 23.21 3.35
CA HIS A 567 -1.52 24.62 3.11
C HIS A 567 -2.15 25.33 4.31
N ARG A 568 -3.20 24.72 4.91
CA ARG A 568 -3.83 25.24 6.14
C ARG A 568 -2.83 25.31 7.30
N THR A 569 -2.01 24.27 7.45
CA THR A 569 -0.95 24.23 8.47
C THR A 569 0.08 25.32 8.26
N LYS A 570 0.53 25.51 7.01
CA LYS A 570 1.47 26.57 6.69
C LYS A 570 0.91 27.93 7.04
N LEU A 571 -0.35 28.22 6.66
CA LEU A 571 -1.03 29.48 7.01
C LEU A 571 -1.18 29.65 8.53
N ALA A 572 -1.56 28.57 9.24
CA ALA A 572 -1.68 28.61 10.69
C ALA A 572 -0.32 28.90 11.36
N ASN A 573 0.75 28.26 10.88
CA ASN A 573 2.11 28.51 11.35
C ASN A 573 2.61 29.94 11.04
N GLU A 574 2.34 30.46 9.85
CA GLU A 574 2.67 31.84 9.48
C GLU A 574 1.95 32.87 10.38
N LEU A 575 0.65 32.65 10.65
CA LEU A 575 -0.11 33.48 11.58
C LEU A 575 0.44 33.39 13.01
N MET A 576 0.78 32.19 13.47
CA MET A 576 1.38 31.99 14.76
C MET A 576 2.72 32.68 14.87
N MET A 577 3.61 32.54 13.89
CA MET A 577 4.91 33.22 13.84
C MET A 577 4.74 34.73 13.86
N TYR A 578 3.71 35.28 13.18
CA TYR A 578 3.40 36.71 13.24
C TYR A 578 3.06 37.15 14.67
N HIS A 579 2.23 36.39 15.39
CA HIS A 579 1.89 36.68 16.79
C HIS A 579 3.06 36.50 17.75
N MET A 580 3.98 35.61 17.44
CA MET A 580 5.19 35.36 18.22
C MET A 580 6.29 36.38 17.97
N LYS A 581 6.15 37.29 16.99
CA LYS A 581 7.15 38.29 16.64
C LYS A 581 7.52 39.15 17.87
N VAL A 582 8.82 39.25 18.13
CA VAL A 582 9.38 39.95 19.30
C VAL A 582 9.68 41.39 18.94
N ASP A 583 9.39 42.28 19.90
CA ASP A 583 9.73 43.71 19.74
C ASP A 583 11.25 43.93 19.79
N GLU A 584 11.75 44.78 18.91
CA GLU A 584 13.20 45.08 18.84
C GLU A 584 13.76 45.61 20.16
N ASP A 585 13.00 46.42 20.90
CA ASP A 585 13.42 46.96 22.17
C ASP A 585 13.67 45.88 23.22
N ARG A 586 12.75 44.89 23.33
CA ARG A 586 12.94 43.76 24.25
C ARG A 586 14.10 42.86 23.84
N LYS A 587 14.27 42.63 22.54
CA LYS A 587 15.42 41.89 22.03
C LYS A 587 16.75 42.57 22.34
N ASN A 588 16.83 43.87 22.09
CA ASN A 588 18.02 44.69 22.39
C ASN A 588 18.29 44.67 23.89
N TRP A 589 17.26 44.86 24.70
CA TRP A 589 17.39 44.79 26.18
C TRP A 589 18.02 43.44 26.61
N LEU A 590 17.45 42.29 26.27
CA LEU A 590 17.95 40.97 26.68
C LEU A 590 19.34 40.67 26.10
N SER A 591 19.66 41.14 24.89
CA SER A 591 20.94 40.90 24.24
C SER A 591 22.09 41.72 24.89
N THR A 592 21.78 42.87 25.48
CA THR A 592 22.78 43.81 26.07
C THR A 592 22.86 43.66 27.60
N CYS A 593 21.88 43.03 28.26
CA CYS A 593 21.91 42.79 29.73
C CYS A 593 23.19 42.07 30.13
N GLU A 594 23.72 42.41 31.31
CA GLU A 594 24.78 41.64 31.98
C GLU A 594 24.28 40.25 32.35
N ILE A 595 25.06 39.21 32.02
CA ILE A 595 24.76 37.84 32.47
C ILE A 595 25.16 37.72 33.93
N LYS A 596 24.16 37.68 34.82
CA LYS A 596 24.34 37.49 36.24
C LYS A 596 24.56 36.02 36.54
N ASP A 597 25.21 35.74 37.70
CA ASP A 597 25.26 34.39 38.22
C ASP A 597 23.82 33.85 38.46
N ILE A 598 23.58 32.61 38.12
CA ILE A 598 22.27 31.97 38.25
C ILE A 598 21.79 31.94 39.74
N ASN A 599 22.73 31.84 40.70
CA ASN A 599 22.45 31.93 42.14
C ASN A 599 21.85 33.27 42.58
N THR A 600 21.96 34.32 41.75
CA THR A 600 21.31 35.63 42.01
C THR A 600 19.78 35.52 41.86
N PHE A 601 19.30 34.63 40.97
CA PHE A 601 17.88 34.42 40.69
C PHE A 601 17.29 33.33 41.56
N LEU A 602 18.02 32.25 41.79
CA LEU A 602 17.60 31.06 42.51
C LEU A 602 18.66 30.68 43.55
N PRO A 603 18.42 30.89 44.82
CA PRO A 603 19.31 30.37 45.87
C PRO A 603 19.41 28.84 45.76
N ASN A 604 20.58 28.27 45.92
CA ASN A 604 20.88 26.85 45.80
C ASN A 604 20.53 26.21 44.43
N THR A 605 20.80 26.94 43.37
CA THR A 605 20.53 26.48 42.00
C THR A 605 21.16 25.14 41.62
N SER A 606 22.18 24.68 42.30
CA SER A 606 22.80 23.38 42.08
C SER A 606 22.11 22.23 42.82
N SER A 607 21.07 22.51 43.64
CA SER A 607 20.32 21.49 44.36
C SER A 607 19.08 21.04 43.58
N PHE A 608 18.79 19.74 43.63
CA PHE A 608 17.51 19.19 43.11
C PHE A 608 16.29 19.72 43.89
N GLU A 609 16.48 20.27 45.08
CA GLU A 609 15.44 20.89 45.92
C GLU A 609 15.09 22.33 45.51
N SER A 610 15.85 22.93 44.60
CA SER A 610 15.60 24.30 44.11
C SER A 610 14.19 24.45 43.54
N LEU A 611 13.55 25.60 43.76
CA LEU A 611 12.16 25.89 43.41
C LEU A 611 12.09 26.94 42.28
N PRO A 612 12.21 26.54 41.03
CA PRO A 612 12.22 27.45 39.90
C PRO A 612 10.92 28.27 39.73
N ARG A 613 9.80 27.76 40.23
CA ARG A 613 8.50 28.46 40.15
C ARG A 613 8.40 29.67 41.10
N ASN A 614 9.37 29.87 42.01
CA ASN A 614 9.43 31.06 42.89
C ASN A 614 9.99 32.30 42.17
N ILE A 615 10.54 32.17 40.98
CA ILE A 615 11.01 33.28 40.14
C ILE A 615 9.84 34.05 39.53
N GLN A 616 9.99 35.35 39.36
CA GLN A 616 9.01 36.16 38.66
C GLN A 616 8.95 35.77 37.16
N PRO A 617 7.77 35.41 36.65
CA PRO A 617 7.66 34.75 35.33
C PRO A 617 8.08 35.65 34.15
N GLU A 618 8.09 36.96 34.29
CA GLU A 618 8.41 37.84 33.17
C GLU A 618 9.92 38.03 32.96
N ASN A 619 10.54 39.01 33.49
CA ASN A 619 11.94 39.36 33.10
C ASN A 619 12.99 38.42 33.71
N GLU A 620 12.76 37.89 34.89
CA GLU A 620 13.76 37.09 35.59
C GLU A 620 13.96 35.71 34.98
N THR A 621 12.89 35.08 34.48
CA THR A 621 13.02 33.78 33.77
C THR A 621 13.87 33.88 32.50
N TYR A 622 13.78 35.00 31.73
CA TYR A 622 14.62 35.19 30.53
C TYR A 622 16.09 35.33 30.90
N LEU A 623 16.39 36.15 31.91
CA LEU A 623 17.74 36.36 32.41
C LEU A 623 18.35 35.10 33.01
N CYS A 624 17.56 34.33 33.75
CA CYS A 624 17.96 33.06 34.30
C CYS A 624 18.23 32.01 33.20
N THR A 625 17.38 31.94 32.16
CA THR A 625 17.59 31.05 30.99
C THR A 625 18.88 31.42 30.29
N LEU A 626 19.14 32.73 30.04
CA LEU A 626 20.39 33.21 29.46
C LEU A 626 21.60 32.82 30.30
N SER A 627 21.47 32.92 31.64
CA SER A 627 22.54 32.54 32.59
C SER A 627 22.80 31.04 32.59
N MET A 628 21.76 30.19 32.43
CA MET A 628 21.89 28.72 32.24
C MET A 628 22.68 28.39 30.92
N PHE A 629 22.32 28.99 29.78
CA PHE A 629 23.09 28.84 28.52
C PHE A 629 24.55 29.20 28.68
N HIS A 630 24.82 30.31 29.37
CA HIS A 630 26.18 30.77 29.66
C HIS A 630 26.94 29.82 30.59
N ASN A 631 26.29 29.39 31.66
CA ASN A 631 26.91 28.57 32.72
C ASN A 631 27.20 27.14 32.19
N LEU A 632 26.36 26.59 31.28
CA LEU A 632 26.62 25.35 30.54
C LEU A 632 27.65 25.53 29.41
N ASN A 633 28.22 26.73 29.25
CA ASN A 633 29.18 27.09 28.20
C ASN A 633 28.65 26.88 26.75
N LEU A 634 27.35 26.81 26.56
CA LEU A 634 26.74 26.58 25.25
C LEU A 634 26.93 27.76 24.29
N ILE A 635 26.92 28.99 24.83
CA ILE A 635 27.09 30.21 24.03
C ILE A 635 28.46 30.19 23.31
N ASN A 636 29.54 29.94 24.07
CA ASN A 636 30.90 29.97 23.52
C ASN A 636 31.19 28.72 22.67
N ARG A 637 30.79 27.54 23.16
CA ARG A 637 31.05 26.27 22.47
C ARG A 637 30.44 26.24 21.08
N TRP A 638 29.22 26.69 20.94
CA TRP A 638 28.46 26.67 19.68
C TRP A 638 28.47 28.05 18.97
N ARG A 639 29.23 29.03 19.46
CA ARG A 639 29.34 30.37 18.90
C ARG A 639 27.97 31.04 18.67
N ILE A 640 27.07 30.90 19.61
CA ILE A 640 25.71 31.43 19.52
C ILE A 640 25.77 32.95 19.71
N SER A 641 25.24 33.70 18.75
CA SER A 641 25.12 35.15 18.88
C SER A 641 24.17 35.52 20.04
N ARG A 642 24.59 36.49 20.88
CA ARG A 642 23.75 37.00 21.98
C ARG A 642 22.40 37.53 21.49
N ARG A 643 22.39 38.19 20.34
CA ARG A 643 21.18 38.73 19.73
C ARG A 643 20.25 37.59 19.26
N THR A 644 20.79 36.59 18.60
CA THR A 644 20.06 35.38 18.17
C THR A 644 19.48 34.63 19.35
N LEU A 645 20.28 34.40 20.40
CA LEU A 645 19.82 33.71 21.61
C LEU A 645 18.71 34.49 22.32
N ALA A 646 18.86 35.82 22.45
CA ALA A 646 17.82 36.66 23.06
C ALA A 646 16.50 36.58 22.27
N GLN A 647 16.57 36.63 20.94
CA GLN A 647 15.39 36.53 20.09
C GLN A 647 14.75 35.13 20.21
N PHE A 648 15.55 34.07 20.20
CA PHE A 648 15.08 32.68 20.38
C PHE A 648 14.34 32.52 21.71
N ILE A 649 14.95 32.90 22.86
CA ILE A 649 14.32 32.77 24.18
C ILE A 649 12.98 33.52 24.24
N LEU A 650 12.95 34.74 23.72
CA LEU A 650 11.73 35.55 23.72
C LEU A 650 10.64 34.97 22.81
N MET A 651 11.01 34.41 21.63
CA MET A 651 10.06 33.74 20.75
C MET A 651 9.53 32.46 21.36
N VAL A 652 10.37 31.60 21.91
CA VAL A 652 9.95 30.39 22.60
C VAL A 652 8.94 30.72 23.70
N ARG A 653 9.23 31.73 24.54
CA ARG A 653 8.29 32.19 25.57
C ARG A 653 6.94 32.64 25.01
N ARG A 654 6.92 33.37 23.92
CA ARG A 654 5.69 33.82 23.26
C ARG A 654 4.93 32.66 22.62
N GLY A 655 5.61 31.59 22.27
CA GLY A 655 5.02 30.37 21.73
C GLY A 655 4.22 29.57 22.77
N TYR A 656 4.48 29.75 24.06
CA TYR A 656 3.69 29.16 25.12
C TYR A 656 2.40 29.93 25.36
N ARG A 657 1.28 29.22 25.32
CA ARG A 657 -0.03 29.75 25.74
C ARG A 657 -0.09 29.87 27.29
N THR A 658 -1.27 30.17 27.80
CA THR A 658 -1.54 30.36 29.21
C THR A 658 -2.53 29.34 29.80
N PRO A 659 -2.39 28.00 29.48
CA PRO A 659 -3.12 27.01 30.26
C PRO A 659 -2.66 27.02 31.72
N ALA A 660 -3.41 26.36 32.59
CA ALA A 660 -3.12 26.44 34.02
C ALA A 660 -1.75 25.85 34.39
N TYR A 661 -1.35 24.73 33.75
CA TYR A 661 -0.11 24.01 34.08
C TYR A 661 0.91 24.02 32.94
N HIS A 662 0.57 23.57 31.71
CA HIS A 662 1.50 23.44 30.59
C HIS A 662 1.78 24.79 29.92
N ASN A 663 2.41 25.69 30.66
CA ASN A 663 2.76 27.06 30.25
C ASN A 663 4.28 27.28 30.34
N TRP A 664 4.73 28.51 30.10
CA TRP A 664 6.16 28.87 30.15
C TRP A 664 6.83 28.54 31.48
N MET A 665 6.12 28.67 32.63
CA MET A 665 6.72 28.38 33.95
C MET A 665 7.00 26.88 34.11
N HIS A 666 6.18 26.02 33.50
CA HIS A 666 6.46 24.60 33.45
C HIS A 666 7.72 24.34 32.59
N ALA A 667 7.81 24.85 31.36
CA ALA A 667 8.97 24.67 30.50
C ALA A 667 10.27 25.22 31.15
N PHE A 668 10.18 26.35 31.82
CA PHE A 668 11.31 26.90 32.57
C PHE A 668 11.74 26.00 33.72
N SER A 669 10.78 25.39 34.45
CA SER A 669 11.06 24.43 35.56
C SER A 669 11.73 23.18 35.01
N VAL A 670 11.27 22.67 33.90
CA VAL A 670 11.85 21.50 33.19
C VAL A 670 13.27 21.80 32.74
N ALA A 671 13.49 22.93 32.07
CA ALA A 671 14.82 23.34 31.65
C ALA A 671 15.80 23.58 32.81
N HIS A 672 15.29 24.11 33.92
CA HIS A 672 16.08 24.24 35.14
C HIS A 672 16.49 22.87 35.71
N PHE A 673 15.59 21.89 35.73
CA PHE A 673 15.92 20.55 36.21
C PHE A 673 16.96 19.88 35.32
N VAL A 674 16.82 19.99 33.99
CA VAL A 674 17.85 19.54 33.01
C VAL A 674 19.20 20.22 33.31
N TYR A 675 19.20 21.53 33.54
CA TYR A 675 20.41 22.26 33.91
C TYR A 675 21.06 21.68 35.17
N VAL A 676 20.26 21.37 36.21
CA VAL A 676 20.74 20.77 37.48
C VAL A 676 21.30 19.38 37.24
N CYS A 677 20.66 18.56 36.37
CA CYS A 677 21.15 17.24 36.00
C CYS A 677 22.52 17.34 35.27
N ILE A 678 22.65 18.23 34.30
CA ILE A 678 23.90 18.40 33.53
C ILE A 678 25.06 18.86 34.47
N LYS A 679 24.75 19.66 35.48
CA LYS A 679 25.76 20.17 36.42
C LYS A 679 26.18 19.15 37.49
N ASN A 680 25.27 18.36 38.01
CA ASN A 680 25.50 17.49 39.18
C ASN A 680 25.77 16.03 38.82
N LEU A 681 25.32 15.57 37.64
CA LEU A 681 25.52 14.22 37.18
C LEU A 681 26.73 14.14 36.25
N PRO A 682 27.40 13.02 36.11
CA PRO A 682 28.59 12.86 35.29
C PRO A 682 28.27 12.81 33.79
N LEU A 683 27.26 13.54 33.35
CA LEU A 683 26.73 13.50 31.96
C LEU A 683 27.72 14.07 30.94
N ALA A 684 28.24 15.27 31.20
CA ALA A 684 29.06 16.02 30.26
C ALA A 684 30.48 15.46 30.04
N ASN A 685 30.96 14.57 30.92
CA ASN A 685 32.35 14.12 30.85
C ASN A 685 32.52 12.73 30.22
N ASN A 686 31.47 11.87 30.25
CA ASN A 686 31.63 10.46 29.85
C ASN A 686 30.38 9.83 29.22
N GLN A 687 29.25 10.49 29.18
CA GLN A 687 27.97 9.84 28.84
C GLN A 687 27.21 10.51 27.71
N LEU A 688 27.20 11.84 27.67
CA LEU A 688 26.57 12.60 26.61
C LEU A 688 27.61 13.48 25.91
N ASP A 689 27.48 13.58 24.61
CA ASP A 689 28.31 14.51 23.82
C ASP A 689 27.77 15.94 23.86
N ASP A 690 28.56 16.89 23.32
CA ASP A 690 28.18 18.31 23.33
C ASP A 690 26.90 18.59 22.51
N ILE A 691 26.61 17.78 21.50
CA ILE A 691 25.41 17.91 20.65
C ILE A 691 24.18 17.46 21.43
N GLU A 692 24.30 16.33 22.12
CA GLU A 692 23.22 15.77 22.95
C GLU A 692 22.87 16.69 24.11
N ILE A 693 23.88 17.31 24.75
CA ILE A 693 23.67 18.29 25.83
C ILE A 693 22.94 19.54 25.30
N LEU A 694 23.34 20.04 24.15
CA LEU A 694 22.65 21.16 23.50
C LEU A 694 21.23 20.80 23.12
N ALA A 695 21.02 19.62 22.52
CA ALA A 695 19.72 19.12 22.14
C ALA A 695 18.80 18.98 23.34
N LEU A 696 19.27 18.35 24.42
CA LEU A 696 18.49 18.12 25.64
C LEU A 696 18.06 19.44 26.28
N PHE A 697 18.97 20.41 26.38
CA PHE A 697 18.63 21.69 27.00
C PHE A 697 17.67 22.53 26.14
N VAL A 698 17.86 22.56 24.82
CA VAL A 698 16.95 23.28 23.90
C VAL A 698 15.60 22.59 23.83
N ALA A 699 15.56 21.25 23.78
CA ALA A 699 14.32 20.48 23.77
C ALA A 699 13.51 20.73 25.05
N SER A 700 14.15 20.78 26.21
CA SER A 700 13.47 21.08 27.49
C SER A 700 12.77 22.43 27.53
N LEU A 701 13.29 23.45 26.82
CA LEU A 701 12.64 24.76 26.69
C LEU A 701 11.46 24.75 25.71
N CYS A 702 11.47 23.84 24.75
CA CYS A 702 10.54 23.85 23.62
C CYS A 702 9.52 22.70 23.63
N HIS A 703 9.62 21.75 24.57
CA HIS A 703 8.90 20.47 24.50
C HIS A 703 7.38 20.60 24.46
N ASP A 704 6.82 21.65 25.04
CA ASP A 704 5.38 21.92 25.13
C ASP A 704 4.92 23.21 24.44
N ILE A 705 5.72 23.73 23.50
CA ILE A 705 5.41 24.98 22.79
C ILE A 705 4.06 24.88 22.05
N ASP A 706 3.17 25.84 22.24
CA ASP A 706 1.78 25.89 21.75
C ASP A 706 0.85 24.83 22.41
N HIS A 707 1.17 24.34 23.61
CA HIS A 707 0.28 23.46 24.33
C HIS A 707 -1.05 24.18 24.65
N ARG A 708 -2.18 23.46 24.47
CA ARG A 708 -3.53 24.03 24.52
C ARG A 708 -4.33 23.64 25.76
N GLY A 709 -3.69 22.98 26.72
CA GLY A 709 -4.33 22.49 27.95
C GLY A 709 -5.23 21.26 27.69
N THR A 710 -4.93 20.47 26.66
CA THR A 710 -5.69 19.26 26.31
C THR A 710 -4.73 18.15 25.87
N ASN A 711 -5.06 16.89 26.13
CA ASN A 711 -4.20 15.74 25.85
C ASN A 711 -4.37 15.16 24.43
N ASN A 712 -3.52 14.20 24.06
CA ASN A 712 -3.55 13.52 22.76
C ASN A 712 -4.90 12.84 22.47
N SER A 713 -5.52 12.20 23.48
CA SER A 713 -6.82 11.54 23.32
C SER A 713 -7.93 12.53 22.96
N PHE A 714 -7.95 13.70 23.62
CA PHE A 714 -8.90 14.77 23.29
C PHE A 714 -8.72 15.27 21.85
N GLN A 715 -7.46 15.44 21.39
CA GLN A 715 -7.18 15.90 20.04
C GLN A 715 -7.75 14.92 18.98
N VAL A 716 -7.61 13.62 19.23
CA VAL A 716 -8.12 12.58 18.32
C VAL A 716 -9.64 12.50 18.35
N GLN A 717 -10.24 12.47 19.54
CA GLN A 717 -11.70 12.34 19.71
C GLN A 717 -12.46 13.56 19.17
N SER A 718 -11.94 14.76 19.40
CA SER A 718 -12.52 16.01 18.88
C SER A 718 -12.25 16.22 17.38
N LYS A 719 -11.54 15.30 16.72
CA LYS A 719 -11.12 15.44 15.31
C LYS A 719 -10.45 16.78 15.02
N SER A 720 -9.58 17.21 15.93
CA SER A 720 -8.90 18.50 15.83
C SER A 720 -8.03 18.58 14.56
N VAL A 721 -7.70 19.80 14.16
CA VAL A 721 -6.76 20.02 13.03
C VAL A 721 -5.40 19.36 13.29
N LEU A 722 -4.94 19.36 14.55
CA LEU A 722 -3.69 18.71 14.94
C LEU A 722 -3.78 17.19 14.77
N ALA A 723 -4.88 16.58 15.19
CA ALA A 723 -5.11 15.15 14.98
C ALA A 723 -5.15 14.79 13.48
N ALA A 724 -5.79 15.61 12.68
CA ALA A 724 -5.83 15.40 11.21
C ALA A 724 -4.44 15.42 10.57
N LEU A 725 -3.48 16.16 11.16
CA LEU A 725 -2.10 16.25 10.66
C LEU A 725 -1.21 15.09 11.12
N TYR A 726 -1.35 14.66 12.39
CA TYR A 726 -0.37 13.79 13.04
C TYR A 726 -0.95 12.47 13.55
N SER A 727 -2.26 12.22 13.47
CA SER A 727 -2.92 11.05 14.08
C SER A 727 -2.47 9.69 13.53
N SER A 728 -1.94 9.65 12.31
CA SER A 728 -1.46 8.41 11.69
C SER A 728 -0.25 7.80 12.40
N GLU A 729 0.49 8.61 13.16
CA GLU A 729 1.76 8.20 13.78
C GLU A 729 1.74 8.21 15.30
N GLY A 730 0.65 8.66 15.94
CA GLY A 730 0.56 8.87 17.39
C GLY A 730 1.29 10.13 17.87
N SER A 731 1.28 10.39 19.17
CA SER A 731 1.97 11.53 19.84
C SER A 731 1.69 12.87 19.15
N VAL A 732 0.40 13.18 18.95
CA VAL A 732 -0.09 14.33 18.13
C VAL A 732 0.47 15.66 18.64
N LEU A 733 0.46 15.87 19.95
CA LEU A 733 0.92 17.12 20.58
C LEU A 733 2.44 17.24 20.48
N GLU A 734 3.18 16.21 20.79
CA GLU A 734 4.64 16.22 20.83
C GLU A 734 5.22 16.43 19.42
N ARG A 735 4.60 15.85 18.37
CA ARG A 735 4.94 16.16 16.99
C ARG A 735 4.65 17.60 16.62
N HIS A 736 3.57 18.16 17.14
CA HIS A 736 3.24 19.57 16.96
C HIS A 736 4.27 20.45 17.65
N HIS A 737 4.65 20.16 18.89
CA HIS A 737 5.67 20.92 19.65
C HIS A 737 7.02 20.92 18.93
N PHE A 738 7.44 19.76 18.42
CA PHE A 738 8.65 19.70 17.57
C PHE A 738 8.52 20.55 16.29
N SER A 739 7.39 20.45 15.58
CA SER A 739 7.14 21.26 14.38
C SER A 739 7.20 22.75 14.69
N GLN A 740 6.64 23.21 15.81
CA GLN A 740 6.69 24.60 16.26
C GLN A 740 8.12 25.02 16.62
N THR A 741 8.87 24.14 17.27
CA THR A 741 10.30 24.36 17.56
C THR A 741 11.10 24.62 16.27
N ILE A 742 10.88 23.80 15.23
CA ILE A 742 11.51 24.01 13.92
C ILE A 742 11.07 25.33 13.29
N CYS A 743 9.79 25.69 13.39
CA CYS A 743 9.30 26.98 12.91
C CYS A 743 10.00 28.17 13.58
N VAL A 744 10.22 28.11 14.91
CA VAL A 744 10.96 29.13 15.64
C VAL A 744 12.41 29.22 15.16
N LEU A 745 13.10 28.07 15.03
CA LEU A 745 14.48 28.02 14.56
C LEU A 745 14.64 28.55 13.13
N ASN A 746 13.66 28.28 12.25
CA ASN A 746 13.67 28.77 10.87
C ASN A 746 13.27 30.24 10.72
N THR A 747 12.84 30.91 11.81
CA THR A 747 12.52 32.33 11.76
C THR A 747 13.82 33.13 11.70
N GLU A 748 13.84 34.16 10.85
CA GLU A 748 15.01 35.02 10.64
C GLU A 748 15.55 35.56 11.97
N GLY A 749 16.84 35.37 12.25
CA GLY A 749 17.52 35.78 13.48
C GLY A 749 17.21 34.91 14.71
N CYS A 750 16.54 33.79 14.59
CA CYS A 750 16.26 32.84 15.70
C CYS A 750 17.06 31.55 15.64
N ASN A 751 17.78 31.29 14.56
CA ASN A 751 18.54 30.06 14.41
C ASN A 751 19.78 30.05 15.30
N ILE A 752 19.67 29.58 16.51
CA ILE A 752 20.82 29.45 17.44
C ILE A 752 21.84 28.37 16.99
N PHE A 753 21.55 27.62 15.94
CA PHE A 753 22.38 26.56 15.36
C PHE A 753 23.05 26.98 14.05
N GLU A 754 23.02 28.27 13.66
CA GLU A 754 23.55 28.76 12.38
C GLU A 754 25.05 28.46 12.14
N ASN A 755 25.83 28.32 13.22
CA ASN A 755 27.26 28.03 13.19
C ASN A 755 27.59 26.53 13.35
N VAL A 756 26.60 25.65 13.45
CA VAL A 756 26.76 24.19 13.51
C VAL A 756 27.04 23.64 12.11
N SER A 757 27.89 22.61 12.00
CA SER A 757 28.13 21.95 10.71
C SER A 757 26.84 21.37 10.13
N LYS A 758 26.76 21.17 8.79
CA LYS A 758 25.53 20.59 8.17
C LYS A 758 25.25 19.17 8.61
N GLU A 759 26.30 18.39 8.91
CA GLU A 759 26.19 17.00 9.36
C GLU A 759 25.65 16.97 10.79
N ASP A 760 26.26 17.77 11.68
CA ASP A 760 25.83 17.88 13.08
C ASP A 760 24.45 18.54 13.21
N TYR A 761 24.08 19.45 12.32
CA TYR A 761 22.78 20.13 12.33
C TYR A 761 21.62 19.13 12.16
N GLY A 762 21.76 18.18 11.23
CA GLY A 762 20.76 17.12 11.03
C GLY A 762 20.62 16.25 12.27
N GLN A 763 21.75 15.79 12.82
CA GLN A 763 21.80 14.98 14.03
C GLN A 763 21.19 15.70 15.24
N LEU A 764 21.48 16.98 15.40
CA LEU A 764 20.93 17.82 16.47
C LEU A 764 19.40 17.92 16.39
N LEU A 765 18.84 18.10 15.22
CA LEU A 765 17.39 18.13 15.02
C LEU A 765 16.75 16.77 15.27
N ASP A 766 17.41 15.68 14.91
CA ASP A 766 16.93 14.33 15.21
C ASP A 766 16.89 14.08 16.72
N HIS A 767 17.93 14.48 17.47
CA HIS A 767 17.95 14.40 18.93
C HIS A 767 16.84 15.25 19.55
N ILE A 768 16.66 16.50 19.12
CA ILE A 768 15.57 17.36 19.63
C ILE A 768 14.21 16.73 19.39
N ARG A 769 13.98 16.15 18.20
CA ARG A 769 12.75 15.43 17.87
C ARG A 769 12.51 14.27 18.85
N ASP A 770 13.51 13.42 19.02
CA ASP A 770 13.39 12.21 19.81
C ASP A 770 13.19 12.54 21.32
N ILE A 771 13.86 13.57 21.80
CA ILE A 771 13.71 14.07 23.18
C ILE A 771 12.31 14.66 23.41
N ILE A 772 11.77 15.44 22.47
CA ILE A 772 10.42 15.99 22.58
C ILE A 772 9.39 14.87 22.50
N LEU A 773 9.56 13.89 21.60
CA LEU A 773 8.65 12.74 21.52
C LEU A 773 8.67 11.86 22.78
N ALA A 774 9.77 11.87 23.54
CA ALA A 774 9.88 11.12 24.79
C ALA A 774 9.00 11.69 25.94
N THR A 775 8.47 12.92 25.81
CA THR A 775 7.53 13.49 26.79
C THR A 775 6.12 12.92 26.68
N ASP A 776 5.78 12.18 25.59
CA ASP A 776 4.56 11.37 25.56
C ASP A 776 4.63 10.25 26.60
N LEU A 777 3.77 10.32 27.60
CA LEU A 777 3.73 9.32 28.67
C LEU A 777 3.47 7.91 28.14
N SER A 778 2.73 7.76 27.03
CA SER A 778 2.52 6.46 26.37
C SER A 778 3.83 5.89 25.83
N HIS A 779 4.72 6.74 25.34
CA HIS A 779 6.06 6.35 24.92
C HIS A 779 6.92 5.91 26.11
N HIS A 780 6.89 6.70 27.19
CA HIS A 780 7.62 6.38 28.41
C HIS A 780 7.21 5.00 28.97
N LEU A 781 5.92 4.73 29.12
CA LEU A 781 5.43 3.43 29.60
C LEU A 781 5.89 2.26 28.73
N ARG A 782 6.00 2.47 27.43
CA ARG A 782 6.47 1.44 26.50
C ARG A 782 7.97 1.13 26.63
N ILE A 783 8.79 2.14 26.92
CA ILE A 783 10.26 1.96 27.06
C ILE A 783 10.68 1.65 28.49
N MET A 784 9.80 1.75 29.48
CA MET A 784 10.11 1.56 30.91
C MET A 784 10.82 0.22 31.19
N PRO A 785 10.43 -0.94 30.62
CA PRO A 785 11.16 -2.19 30.84
C PRO A 785 12.62 -2.13 30.36
N LYS A 786 12.91 -1.41 29.28
CA LYS A 786 14.28 -1.22 28.78
C LYS A 786 15.08 -0.27 29.69
N LEU A 787 14.43 0.74 30.25
CA LEU A 787 15.03 1.64 31.23
C LEU A 787 15.38 0.91 32.52
N GLU A 788 14.53 0.01 32.99
CA GLU A 788 14.81 -0.85 34.16
C GLU A 788 15.98 -1.77 33.86
N GLU A 789 16.03 -2.42 32.70
CA GLU A 789 17.17 -3.23 32.28
C GLU A 789 18.46 -2.40 32.23
N LEU A 790 18.42 -1.19 31.64
CA LEU A 790 19.53 -0.25 31.60
C LEU A 790 20.04 0.07 33.01
N SER A 791 19.13 0.32 33.97
CA SER A 791 19.50 0.65 35.33
C SER A 791 20.16 -0.49 36.07
N HIS A 792 19.82 -1.75 35.76
CA HIS A 792 20.43 -2.94 36.37
C HIS A 792 21.79 -3.32 35.77
N ARG A 793 21.95 -3.22 34.43
CA ARG A 793 23.21 -3.57 33.77
C ARG A 793 24.25 -2.44 33.76
N GLY A 794 23.82 -1.22 33.96
CA GLY A 794 24.61 0.00 33.82
C GLY A 794 24.62 0.53 32.39
N TYR A 795 24.95 1.82 32.26
CA TYR A 795 25.06 2.54 31.00
C TYR A 795 26.33 2.15 30.23
N ASP A 796 26.20 1.89 28.93
CA ASP A 796 27.29 1.56 28.01
C ASP A 796 27.35 2.60 26.87
N GLY A 797 28.27 3.54 26.96
CA GLY A 797 28.46 4.64 25.99
C GLY A 797 28.87 4.21 24.58
N THR A 798 29.05 2.91 24.33
CA THR A 798 29.31 2.37 22.98
C THR A 798 28.02 2.03 22.21
N LYS A 799 26.88 2.04 22.92
CA LYS A 799 25.58 1.67 22.35
C LYS A 799 24.71 2.89 22.11
N SER A 800 24.35 3.12 20.85
CA SER A 800 23.43 4.22 20.50
C SER A 800 22.04 4.11 21.14
N GLU A 801 21.59 2.88 21.44
CA GLU A 801 20.34 2.64 22.15
C GLU A 801 20.40 3.16 23.61
N ASP A 802 21.53 3.02 24.28
CA ASP A 802 21.72 3.50 25.64
C ASP A 802 21.73 5.03 25.71
N HIS A 803 22.37 5.69 24.72
CA HIS A 803 22.29 7.15 24.55
C HIS A 803 20.85 7.62 24.40
N TYR A 804 20.11 7.01 23.52
CA TYR A 804 18.69 7.30 23.31
C TYR A 804 17.85 7.11 24.59
N LEU A 805 18.01 5.96 25.27
CA LEU A 805 17.29 5.67 26.50
C LEU A 805 17.67 6.65 27.62
N LEU A 806 18.93 7.05 27.71
CA LEU A 806 19.38 8.03 28.71
C LEU A 806 18.77 9.42 28.46
N LEU A 807 18.74 9.89 27.21
CA LEU A 807 18.11 11.16 26.85
C LEU A 807 16.61 11.14 27.16
N CYS A 808 15.92 10.04 26.84
CA CYS A 808 14.50 9.85 27.17
C CYS A 808 14.27 9.87 28.70
N LEU A 809 15.11 9.16 29.46
CA LEU A 809 15.03 9.11 30.93
C LEU A 809 15.22 10.50 31.54
N LEU A 810 16.24 11.24 31.12
CA LEU A 810 16.54 12.58 31.62
C LEU A 810 15.42 13.55 31.28
N MET A 811 14.88 13.49 30.05
CA MET A 811 13.80 14.39 29.63
C MET A 811 12.51 14.10 30.40
N THR A 812 12.08 12.83 30.48
CA THR A 812 10.86 12.46 31.22
C THR A 812 10.99 12.77 32.71
N SER A 813 12.19 12.54 33.29
CA SER A 813 12.45 12.93 34.68
C SER A 813 12.38 14.46 34.90
N ALA A 814 12.85 15.22 33.91
CA ALA A 814 12.78 16.68 33.98
C ALA A 814 11.32 17.19 33.86
N ASP A 815 10.56 16.62 32.97
CA ASP A 815 9.17 16.96 32.70
C ASP A 815 8.29 16.73 33.97
N LEU A 816 8.53 15.63 34.65
CA LEU A 816 7.82 15.26 35.87
C LEU A 816 8.47 15.80 37.18
N SER A 817 9.50 16.65 37.05
CA SER A 817 10.31 17.12 38.21
C SER A 817 9.57 17.99 39.21
N ASP A 818 8.44 18.59 38.86
CA ASP A 818 7.61 19.35 39.80
C ASP A 818 7.08 18.47 40.95
N GLN A 819 6.95 17.15 40.74
CA GLN A 819 6.53 16.19 41.79
C GLN A 819 7.64 15.84 42.81
N THR A 820 8.89 16.20 42.48
CA THR A 820 10.06 15.95 43.35
C THR A 820 10.34 17.07 44.32
N LYS A 821 9.53 18.11 44.30
CA LYS A 821 9.73 19.32 45.09
C LYS A 821 9.03 19.24 46.48
N SER A 822 9.28 20.23 47.32
CA SER A 822 8.65 20.31 48.65
C SER A 822 7.12 20.21 48.59
N TRP A 823 6.50 19.77 49.68
CA TRP A 823 5.04 19.60 49.77
C TRP A 823 4.25 20.83 49.31
N ASN A 824 4.70 22.03 49.69
CA ASN A 824 4.05 23.27 49.28
C ASN A 824 3.99 23.43 47.77
N ASN A 825 5.09 23.12 47.09
CA ASN A 825 5.14 23.18 45.64
C ASN A 825 4.28 22.07 45.01
N THR A 826 4.32 20.85 45.56
CA THR A 826 3.55 19.72 45.07
C THR A 826 2.05 19.98 45.13
N VAL A 827 1.54 20.53 46.25
CA VAL A 827 0.12 20.93 46.38
C VAL A 827 -0.25 22.03 45.36
N TYR A 828 0.61 23.04 45.21
CA TYR A 828 0.40 24.13 44.24
C TYR A 828 0.35 23.60 42.80
N VAL A 829 1.28 22.76 42.45
CA VAL A 829 1.36 22.17 41.11
C VAL A 829 0.18 21.23 40.86
N ALA A 830 -0.19 20.38 41.83
CA ALA A 830 -1.35 19.52 41.72
C ALA A 830 -2.62 20.33 41.43
N LYS A 831 -2.80 21.47 42.13
CA LYS A 831 -3.93 22.37 41.84
C LYS A 831 -3.96 22.83 40.39
N LEU A 832 -2.83 23.24 39.82
CA LEU A 832 -2.76 23.69 38.45
C LEU A 832 -3.05 22.56 37.43
N ILE A 833 -2.51 21.34 37.66
CA ILE A 833 -2.73 20.18 36.82
C ILE A 833 -4.22 19.81 36.80
N TYR A 834 -4.86 19.68 37.98
CA TYR A 834 -6.28 19.32 38.02
C TYR A 834 -7.20 20.43 37.51
N GLU A 835 -6.81 21.70 37.67
CA GLU A 835 -7.55 22.80 37.06
C GLU A 835 -7.58 22.64 35.52
N GLU A 836 -6.47 22.29 34.91
CA GLU A 836 -6.36 22.05 33.47
C GLU A 836 -7.12 20.78 33.04
N PHE A 837 -7.00 19.68 33.80
CA PHE A 837 -7.72 18.43 33.50
C PHE A 837 -9.23 18.62 33.59
N PHE A 838 -9.73 19.34 34.56
CA PHE A 838 -11.16 19.61 34.70
C PHE A 838 -11.67 20.56 33.62
N GLN A 839 -10.87 21.51 33.16
CA GLN A 839 -11.20 22.32 31.98
C GLN A 839 -11.36 21.47 30.74
N GLN A 840 -10.47 20.48 30.50
CA GLN A 840 -10.63 19.53 29.40
C GLN A 840 -11.91 18.69 29.59
N GLY A 841 -12.16 18.14 30.78
CA GLY A 841 -13.36 17.36 31.06
C GLY A 841 -14.66 18.14 30.82
N ASP A 842 -14.68 19.43 31.18
CA ASP A 842 -15.82 20.31 30.89
C ASP A 842 -16.00 20.53 29.38
N MET A 843 -14.90 20.66 28.60
CA MET A 843 -14.95 20.73 27.14
C MET A 843 -15.47 19.41 26.53
N GLU A 844 -15.02 18.25 27.02
CA GLU A 844 -15.52 16.94 26.57
C GLU A 844 -17.03 16.81 26.81
N LYS A 845 -17.52 17.17 27.99
CA LYS A 845 -18.96 17.20 28.30
C LYS A 845 -19.72 18.14 27.38
N SER A 846 -19.20 19.30 27.05
CA SER A 846 -19.81 20.27 26.14
C SER A 846 -19.93 19.72 24.68
N LEU A 847 -19.02 18.81 24.30
CA LEU A 847 -19.03 18.11 23.01
C LEU A 847 -19.90 16.83 23.02
N GLY A 848 -20.54 16.52 24.17
CA GLY A 848 -21.37 15.32 24.32
C GLY A 848 -20.59 14.03 24.62
N HIS A 849 -19.33 14.15 24.98
CA HIS A 849 -18.48 13.02 25.40
C HIS A 849 -18.46 12.87 26.93
N ASN A 850 -18.28 11.65 27.40
CA ASN A 850 -18.09 11.39 28.82
C ASN A 850 -16.59 11.42 29.15
N PRO A 851 -16.09 12.37 29.96
CA PRO A 851 -14.69 12.39 30.37
C PRO A 851 -14.35 11.19 31.25
N VAL A 852 -13.07 10.81 31.26
CA VAL A 852 -12.56 9.83 32.23
C VAL A 852 -12.66 10.37 33.64
N ASP A 853 -12.77 9.51 34.66
CA ASP A 853 -13.00 9.90 36.06
C ASP A 853 -11.96 10.90 36.57
N SER A 854 -10.69 10.77 36.17
CA SER A 854 -9.61 11.69 36.58
C SER A 854 -9.78 13.12 36.03
N MET A 855 -10.56 13.32 34.96
CA MET A 855 -10.83 14.62 34.33
C MET A 855 -12.24 15.15 34.63
N ASP A 856 -13.05 14.37 35.31
CA ASP A 856 -14.38 14.81 35.74
C ASP A 856 -14.34 15.41 37.13
N ARG A 857 -14.60 16.74 37.27
CA ARG A 857 -14.55 17.43 38.57
C ARG A 857 -15.53 16.91 39.57
N GLU A 858 -16.59 16.19 39.18
CA GLU A 858 -17.61 15.60 40.03
C GLU A 858 -17.24 14.21 40.53
N ARG A 859 -16.44 13.47 39.75
CA ARG A 859 -16.08 12.07 40.03
C ARG A 859 -14.63 11.88 40.49
N ALA A 860 -13.76 12.84 40.22
CA ALA A 860 -12.34 12.74 40.54
C ALA A 860 -12.11 12.74 42.08
N CYS A 861 -11.25 11.84 42.54
CA CYS A 861 -10.68 11.86 43.87
C CYS A 861 -9.20 12.22 43.81
N VAL A 862 -8.88 13.50 43.92
CA VAL A 862 -7.53 14.04 43.70
C VAL A 862 -6.47 13.35 44.59
N PRO A 863 -6.66 13.13 45.90
CA PRO A 863 -5.63 12.46 46.71
C PRO A 863 -5.33 11.04 46.21
N HIS A 864 -6.36 10.27 45.87
CA HIS A 864 -6.20 8.91 45.35
C HIS A 864 -5.46 8.90 44.01
N LEU A 865 -5.80 9.83 43.11
CA LEU A 865 -5.15 9.97 41.79
C LEU A 865 -3.68 10.36 41.95
N GLN A 866 -3.36 11.26 42.88
CA GLN A 866 -1.99 11.66 43.18
C GLN A 866 -1.16 10.49 43.71
N ILE A 867 -1.71 9.71 44.66
CA ILE A 867 -1.04 8.53 45.22
C ILE A 867 -0.76 7.54 44.07
N SER A 868 -1.75 7.24 43.25
CA SER A 868 -1.60 6.33 42.12
C SER A 868 -0.55 6.82 41.10
N PHE A 869 -0.53 8.11 40.80
CA PHE A 869 0.47 8.71 39.92
C PHE A 869 1.89 8.60 40.48
N LEU A 870 2.05 8.86 41.76
CA LEU A 870 3.33 8.73 42.45
C LEU A 870 3.79 7.27 42.50
N ASP A 871 2.91 6.31 42.80
CA ASP A 871 3.25 4.90 42.95
C ASP A 871 3.58 4.23 41.59
N TYR A 872 2.81 4.52 40.53
CA TYR A 872 2.91 3.81 39.25
C TYR A 872 3.78 4.50 38.21
N ILE A 873 3.98 5.81 38.30
CA ILE A 873 4.74 6.58 37.29
C ILE A 873 6.00 7.19 37.88
N ILE A 874 5.84 8.02 38.91
CA ILE A 874 6.93 8.85 39.43
C ILE A 874 7.98 8.00 40.15
N THR A 875 7.55 7.17 41.09
CA THR A 875 8.49 6.36 41.92
C THR A 875 9.31 5.38 41.06
N PRO A 876 8.72 4.63 40.09
CA PRO A 876 9.51 3.77 39.21
C PRO A 876 10.52 4.56 38.39
N LEU A 877 10.13 5.67 37.78
CA LEU A 877 11.00 6.52 36.96
C LEU A 877 12.23 6.99 37.73
N TYR A 878 12.00 7.57 38.94
CA TYR A 878 13.09 8.11 39.75
C TYR A 878 13.90 7.03 40.46
N LYS A 879 13.39 5.81 40.63
CA LYS A 879 14.18 4.64 41.03
C LYS A 879 15.21 4.27 39.99
N VAL A 880 14.80 4.24 38.72
CA VAL A 880 15.70 4.00 37.59
C VAL A 880 16.79 5.09 37.54
N LEU A 881 16.39 6.37 37.67
CA LEU A 881 17.34 7.47 37.67
C LEU A 881 18.32 7.37 38.83
N ASN A 882 17.83 7.04 40.04
CA ASN A 882 18.67 6.89 41.23
C ASN A 882 19.61 5.68 41.17
N ASN A 883 19.20 4.58 40.53
CA ASN A 883 20.06 3.42 40.33
C ASN A 883 21.26 3.76 39.43
N LEU A 884 21.05 4.58 38.40
CA LEU A 884 22.12 5.08 37.52
C LEU A 884 22.93 6.19 38.20
N TYR A 885 22.27 7.07 38.97
CA TYR A 885 22.87 8.24 39.59
C TYR A 885 22.49 8.35 41.06
N PRO A 886 23.26 7.74 41.99
CA PRO A 886 22.98 7.78 43.42
C PRO A 886 22.90 9.19 44.05
N GLN A 887 23.43 10.20 43.35
CA GLN A 887 23.29 11.62 43.70
C GLN A 887 21.83 12.11 43.75
N CYS A 888 20.89 11.36 43.13
CA CYS A 888 19.48 11.69 43.09
C CYS A 888 18.68 11.12 44.27
N SER A 889 19.32 10.50 45.29
CA SER A 889 18.64 9.83 46.42
C SER A 889 17.71 10.74 47.18
N SER A 890 18.07 12.02 47.40
CA SER A 890 17.22 13.00 48.08
C SER A 890 15.87 13.26 47.39
N ILE A 891 15.82 13.00 46.05
CA ILE A 891 14.59 13.11 45.28
C ILE A 891 13.59 12.03 45.72
N LEU A 892 14.03 10.78 45.84
CA LEU A 892 13.18 9.67 46.27
C LEU A 892 12.62 9.91 47.67
N ASP A 893 13.45 10.36 48.60
CA ASP A 893 13.01 10.69 49.96
C ASP A 893 11.88 11.75 49.99
N THR A 894 11.98 12.73 49.08
CA THR A 894 10.96 13.78 48.93
C THR A 894 9.67 13.25 48.32
N ILE A 895 9.77 12.40 47.29
CA ILE A 895 8.62 11.73 46.66
C ILE A 895 7.88 10.87 47.69
N GLU A 896 8.58 10.07 48.49
CA GLU A 896 7.98 9.24 49.53
C GLU A 896 7.25 10.08 50.56
N LYS A 897 7.86 11.17 51.04
CA LYS A 897 7.21 12.12 51.95
C LYS A 897 5.94 12.74 51.35
N ASN A 898 6.00 13.17 50.10
CA ASN A 898 4.82 13.73 49.43
C ASN A 898 3.71 12.68 49.24
N ARG A 899 4.06 11.45 48.93
CA ARG A 899 3.12 10.33 48.84
C ARG A 899 2.43 10.06 50.17
N ASP A 900 3.19 10.02 51.27
CA ASP A 900 2.64 9.79 52.60
C ASP A 900 1.76 10.98 53.05
N ASN A 901 2.13 12.20 52.70
CA ASN A 901 1.28 13.37 52.93
C ASN A 901 -0.07 13.25 52.19
N TRP A 902 -0.07 12.80 50.94
CA TRP A 902 -1.33 12.57 50.20
C TRP A 902 -2.17 11.44 50.79
N LYS A 903 -1.56 10.38 51.38
CA LYS A 903 -2.28 9.34 52.14
C LYS A 903 -2.99 9.91 53.34
N ILE A 904 -2.31 10.77 54.11
CA ILE A 904 -2.93 11.45 55.27
C ILE A 904 -4.11 12.30 54.79
N ILE A 905 -3.98 13.04 53.72
CA ILE A 905 -5.08 13.84 53.16
C ILE A 905 -6.24 12.95 52.74
N LEU A 906 -5.97 11.79 52.05
CA LEU A 906 -7.00 10.83 51.66
C LEU A 906 -7.79 10.31 52.87
N GLU A 907 -7.10 9.92 53.93
CA GLU A 907 -7.75 9.49 55.20
C GLU A 907 -8.66 10.57 55.81
N LEU A 908 -8.25 11.85 55.77
CA LEU A 908 -9.06 12.95 56.28
C LEU A 908 -10.31 13.19 55.40
N VAL A 909 -10.21 13.00 54.11
CA VAL A 909 -11.35 13.06 53.19
C VAL A 909 -12.31 11.89 53.46
N GLU A 910 -11.80 10.66 53.59
CA GLU A 910 -12.63 9.48 53.91
C GLU A 910 -13.32 9.57 55.26
N LYS A 911 -12.68 10.19 56.26
CA LYS A 911 -13.28 10.47 57.58
C LYS A 911 -14.29 11.62 57.54
N GLY A 912 -14.34 12.40 56.47
CA GLY A 912 -15.21 13.57 56.31
C GLY A 912 -14.71 14.85 56.99
N ASP A 913 -13.46 14.85 57.49
CA ASP A 913 -12.82 16.01 58.11
C ASP A 913 -12.48 17.09 57.08
N ILE A 914 -12.23 16.66 55.83
CA ILE A 914 -12.06 17.54 54.66
C ILE A 914 -13.22 17.29 53.70
N LYS A 915 -13.93 18.36 53.33
CA LYS A 915 -15.04 18.28 52.39
C LYS A 915 -14.56 18.46 50.95
N GLY A 916 -15.06 17.58 50.09
CA GLY A 916 -14.78 17.61 48.64
C GLY A 916 -13.62 16.70 48.26
N ASN A 917 -13.82 15.92 47.18
CA ASN A 917 -12.86 14.94 46.64
C ASN A 917 -12.11 15.48 45.41
N GLY A 918 -12.74 16.39 44.66
CA GLY A 918 -12.24 16.96 43.41
C GLY A 918 -11.50 18.28 43.62
N SER A 919 -11.77 19.27 42.80
CA SER A 919 -11.14 20.60 42.88
C SER A 919 -11.39 21.32 44.21
N GLU A 920 -12.47 21.01 44.95
CA GLU A 920 -12.83 21.61 46.20
C GLU A 920 -11.80 21.38 47.30
N ILE A 921 -11.01 20.29 47.21
CA ILE A 921 -9.96 19.97 48.17
C ILE A 921 -8.91 21.10 48.31
N PHE A 922 -8.66 21.83 47.21
CA PHE A 922 -7.71 22.94 47.14
C PHE A 922 -8.24 24.24 47.77
N ASN A 923 -9.53 24.27 48.19
CA ASN A 923 -10.08 25.36 48.99
C ASN A 923 -9.64 25.27 50.47
N HIS A 924 -9.13 24.10 50.85
CA HIS A 924 -8.58 23.89 52.21
C HIS A 924 -7.09 24.20 52.22
N ASN A 925 -6.58 24.76 53.28
CA ASN A 925 -5.15 24.97 53.46
C ASN A 925 -4.47 23.63 53.86
N LEU A 926 -4.25 22.74 52.83
CA LEU A 926 -3.66 21.40 53.05
C LEU A 926 -2.28 21.46 53.71
N ILE A 927 -1.54 22.54 53.50
CA ILE A 927 -0.22 22.77 54.12
C ILE A 927 -0.35 22.97 55.63
N GLU A 928 -1.28 23.80 56.06
CA GLU A 928 -1.52 24.11 57.44
C GLU A 928 -2.14 22.93 58.21
N ILE A 929 -3.07 22.19 57.52
CA ILE A 929 -3.68 20.99 58.09
C ILE A 929 -2.61 19.94 58.43
N LEU A 930 -1.69 19.64 57.52
CA LEU A 930 -0.60 18.71 57.78
C LEU A 930 0.38 19.18 58.82
N ALA A 931 0.72 20.48 58.83
CA ALA A 931 1.58 21.05 59.87
C ALA A 931 0.98 20.91 61.27
N GLN A 932 -0.34 21.14 61.40
CA GLN A 932 -1.05 20.96 62.71
C GLN A 932 -1.09 19.49 63.15
N LEU A 933 -1.24 18.54 62.24
CA LEU A 933 -1.25 17.10 62.55
C LEU A 933 0.15 16.61 62.95
N GLN A 934 1.21 17.09 62.32
CA GLN A 934 2.58 16.74 62.62
C GLN A 934 2.95 17.28 64.02
N VAL A 935 2.47 18.47 64.42
CA VAL A 935 2.63 19.01 65.80
C VAL A 935 1.88 18.19 66.86
N LYS A 936 0.66 17.72 66.55
CA LYS A 936 -0.12 16.85 67.43
C LYS A 936 0.51 15.47 67.61
N SER A 937 1.07 14.88 66.57
CA SER A 937 1.73 13.56 66.61
C SER A 937 3.06 13.55 67.34
N THR A 938 3.70 14.72 67.55
CA THR A 938 4.90 14.87 68.36
C THR A 938 4.60 15.08 69.83
N THR A 939 3.32 15.37 70.20
CA THR A 939 2.88 15.62 71.57
C THR A 939 2.13 14.43 72.19
N GLU A 940 1.80 13.35 71.49
CA GLU A 940 1.15 12.13 72.00
C GLU A 940 2.12 10.94 72.05
N PRO A 941 2.19 10.14 73.12
CA PRO A 941 3.03 8.94 73.16
C PRO A 941 2.37 7.78 72.42
N LYS A 942 3.12 7.14 71.56
CA LYS A 942 2.73 6.00 70.67
C LYS A 942 2.14 4.83 71.43
N SER A 943 0.86 4.51 71.23
CA SER A 943 0.30 3.19 71.51
C SER A 943 0.15 2.43 70.17
N VAL A 944 0.87 1.33 70.04
CA VAL A 944 0.92 0.45 68.88
C VAL A 944 -0.32 -0.45 68.80
N SER A 945 -1.09 -0.46 67.76
CA SER A 945 -1.89 -1.62 67.40
C SER A 945 -1.84 -1.84 65.84
N LEU A 946 -1.23 -2.92 65.50
CA LEU A 946 -1.17 -3.45 64.14
C LEU A 946 -2.47 -4.20 63.84
N ALA A 947 -3.16 -3.84 62.78
CA ALA A 947 -4.06 -4.74 62.03
C ALA A 947 -3.80 -4.64 60.56
N PRO A 948 -3.68 -5.76 59.83
CA PRO A 948 -3.33 -5.75 58.41
C PRO A 948 -4.59 -5.56 57.58
N SER A 949 -4.64 -4.52 56.77
CA SER A 949 -5.67 -4.31 55.74
C SER A 949 -5.27 -5.01 54.46
N ILE A 950 -6.15 -5.87 54.00
CA ILE A 950 -6.08 -6.60 52.75
C ILE A 950 -6.31 -5.60 51.60
N VAL A 951 -5.29 -5.36 50.84
CA VAL A 951 -5.40 -4.61 49.56
C VAL A 951 -5.61 -5.60 48.43
N GLN A 952 -6.79 -5.59 47.82
CA GLN A 952 -7.02 -6.26 46.55
C GLN A 952 -6.46 -5.38 45.43
N PRO A 953 -5.77 -5.94 44.44
CA PRO A 953 -5.27 -5.16 43.30
C PRO A 953 -6.41 -4.88 42.34
N LEU A 954 -6.65 -3.62 42.04
CA LEU A 954 -7.54 -3.15 40.96
C LEU A 954 -6.91 -3.43 39.58
N SER A 955 -7.38 -4.48 38.95
CA SER A 955 -6.98 -4.90 37.58
C SER A 955 -7.69 -4.13 36.46
N SER A 956 -8.21 -2.94 36.69
CA SER A 956 -9.04 -2.19 35.73
C SER A 956 -8.33 -1.08 34.93
N TYR A 957 -7.06 -0.79 35.21
CA TYR A 957 -6.33 0.26 34.48
C TYR A 957 -5.60 -0.20 33.22
N SER A 958 -5.54 -1.52 32.93
CA SER A 958 -4.84 -2.06 31.76
C SER A 958 -5.73 -2.32 30.53
N SER A 959 -7.05 -2.08 30.61
CA SER A 959 -7.97 -2.43 29.51
C SER A 959 -8.30 -1.29 28.53
N SER A 960 -7.84 -0.06 28.77
CA SER A 960 -8.06 1.07 27.87
C SER A 960 -6.88 1.43 26.95
N LEU A 961 -5.77 0.67 27.04
CA LEU A 961 -4.57 0.88 26.19
C LEU A 961 -4.16 -0.39 25.46
N LYS A 962 -5.11 -1.12 24.84
CA LYS A 962 -4.75 -2.08 23.80
C LYS A 962 -4.80 -1.36 22.45
N PRO A 963 -3.73 -1.41 21.67
CA PRO A 963 -3.77 -0.92 20.29
C PRO A 963 -4.61 -1.89 19.47
N ASP A 964 -5.71 -1.41 18.92
CA ASP A 964 -6.38 -2.08 17.81
C ASP A 964 -5.45 -2.14 16.59
N LYS A 965 -5.39 -3.33 16.03
CA LYS A 965 -4.61 -3.64 14.84
C LYS A 965 -5.04 -2.84 13.62
#